data_17a975861e3787b3187056f3354de8ad
#
_entry.id   17a975861e3787b3187056f3354de8ad
#
_cell.length_a   1.000
_cell.length_b   1.000
_cell.length_c   1.000
_cell.angle_alpha   90.00
_cell.angle_beta   90.00
_cell.angle_gamma   90.00
#
_symmetry.space_group_name_H-M   'P 1'
#
loop_
_entity.id
_entity.type
_entity.pdbx_description
1 polymer ?
#
loop_
_entity_poly.entity_id
_entity_poly.type
_entity_poly.pdbx_seq_one_letter_code
_entity_poly.pdbx_strand_id
1 'polypeptide(L)'
;MFEPPLPLAGHKRKRASSHLLQETPQPRHPYLTGNFAPIQQTLPLTPCTYTGTIPVELAGGQYVRNGSNPVSNEDLGRDAHWFDGDGMLAGLLFRQDEENGEIQPEFVNQYILTDLYLSTLSSPRLRVPILPSIATLVNPLYSLFYVTLRILRTVLLVILSFLPGSKQKINKISVANTNIVYHDGRALATCESGPPMRIQLPELETVGWYNGAWAQGEEDGDGVLDKEEMRELHGKKLGEDSAFALLGWIREWTTAHPKVDPVTKEMLMFHSSFAPPYVQYSIIPQQQHTPNPNTPAVSCEHTTQPRLEKLLNATVPGVAKAKMMHDFGVSLSHTVIMDLPLSLDPMNQLRGLPPVTYDSSQPSRFGVFPRRHPDDVRWFETDASCIFHTANTWDTSEVDEAGNTTTTEVNMLACRLTSATLIYASGNIAAPVERKPKVVLAETKKKRRMPFFSKYDDAESTVYERAALLESPDEDEEKEPFVHINPGPSPSPFTAPDETLNEDSPSWEEDQCRLYYYTFDLSSPATTNRIAHQWALTTIPFEFPSVRPDREMSAARYIYGCSTSSTSFGSALGKATKIDVLVKIDALALVEKGRASPPRSVGGSVDTRSMAAILASAAVEDPVKGFQMPEGWFAQEPRFVAAEGNEGEDDGWLLFYAFDEGQLLPSGDVPGEDGGVGGEGKAKSELWVLSARDMKTVVARVRLPQRVPYGLHGSWFDGEMIRGQRGVEGTPRTVQSVRGGETGGGGGVWGASRRWVERMLG
;
A
#
# COMPACT_ATOMS: atom_id res chain seq x y z
N MET A 1 47.42 -42.65 -60.09
CA MET A 1 47.95 -42.24 -58.78
C MET A 1 48.06 -40.75 -58.82
N PHE A 2 47.14 -40.07 -58.23
CA PHE A 2 47.17 -38.64 -58.10
C PHE A 2 46.93 -38.31 -56.59
N GLU A 3 47.90 -37.71 -55.95
CA GLU A 3 47.81 -37.17 -54.63
C GLU A 3 46.97 -35.85 -54.62
N PRO A 4 46.12 -35.58 -53.62
CA PRO A 4 45.45 -34.31 -53.52
C PRO A 4 46.32 -33.30 -52.74
N PRO A 5 46.20 -31.98 -53.02
CA PRO A 5 47.00 -30.95 -52.36
C PRO A 5 46.56 -30.63 -50.96
N LEU A 6 47.57 -30.28 -50.13
CA LEU A 6 47.45 -29.87 -48.75
C LEU A 6 46.70 -28.52 -48.60
N PRO A 7 45.84 -28.30 -47.59
CA PRO A 7 45.24 -27.00 -47.34
C PRO A 7 46.15 -26.08 -46.54
N LEU A 8 46.18 -24.83 -46.96
CA LEU A 8 46.93 -23.71 -46.40
C LEU A 8 46.47 -23.38 -44.96
N ALA A 9 47.46 -23.21 -44.10
CA ALA A 9 47.33 -22.79 -42.72
C ALA A 9 46.82 -21.35 -42.61
N GLY A 10 45.89 -21.13 -41.65
CA GLY A 10 45.42 -19.75 -41.33
C GLY A 10 44.30 -19.65 -40.33
N HIS A 11 44.23 -20.50 -39.30
CA HIS A 11 43.31 -20.25 -38.18
C HIS A 11 44.09 -19.79 -36.95
N LYS A 12 43.98 -18.49 -36.67
CA LYS A 12 44.32 -17.92 -35.36
C LYS A 12 43.46 -18.58 -34.27
N ARG A 13 44.07 -19.49 -33.53
CA ARG A 13 43.50 -20.00 -32.28
C ARG A 13 43.26 -18.84 -31.35
N LYS A 14 42.00 -18.48 -31.09
CA LYS A 14 41.61 -17.72 -29.90
C LYS A 14 42.03 -18.58 -28.69
N ARG A 15 42.96 -18.09 -27.91
CA ARG A 15 43.26 -18.65 -26.58
C ARG A 15 41.95 -18.60 -25.78
N ALA A 16 41.37 -19.75 -25.49
CA ALA A 16 40.38 -19.91 -24.44
C ALA A 16 41.09 -19.60 -23.13
N SER A 17 40.92 -18.40 -22.63
CA SER A 17 41.28 -18.05 -21.26
C SER A 17 40.24 -18.67 -20.36
N SER A 18 40.52 -19.89 -19.89
CA SER A 18 39.76 -20.53 -18.82
C SER A 18 40.17 -19.94 -17.48
N HIS A 19 39.76 -18.72 -17.21
CA HIS A 19 39.53 -18.29 -15.84
C HIS A 19 38.06 -18.53 -15.56
N LEU A 20 37.75 -19.69 -14.99
CA LEU A 20 36.63 -19.88 -14.11
C LEU A 20 36.86 -18.95 -12.90
N LEU A 21 36.61 -17.67 -13.08
CA LEU A 21 36.24 -16.83 -11.96
C LEU A 21 34.91 -17.43 -11.51
N GLN A 22 34.91 -18.12 -10.36
CA GLN A 22 33.69 -18.31 -9.59
C GLN A 22 33.15 -16.91 -9.37
N GLU A 23 32.16 -16.52 -10.17
CA GLU A 23 31.33 -15.36 -9.90
C GLU A 23 30.76 -15.63 -8.52
N THR A 24 31.22 -14.89 -7.51
CA THR A 24 30.56 -14.86 -6.21
C THR A 24 29.12 -14.48 -6.49
N PRO A 25 28.12 -15.30 -6.09
CA PRO A 25 26.74 -15.00 -6.35
C PRO A 25 26.45 -13.59 -5.84
N GLN A 26 25.99 -12.70 -6.72
CA GLN A 26 25.55 -11.38 -6.32
C GLN A 26 24.46 -11.55 -5.24
N PRO A 27 24.50 -10.81 -4.14
CA PRO A 27 23.48 -10.90 -3.11
C PRO A 27 22.11 -10.58 -3.73
N ARG A 28 21.17 -11.49 -3.59
CA ARG A 28 19.81 -11.33 -4.11
C ARG A 28 19.07 -10.26 -3.32
N HIS A 29 18.16 -9.55 -4.00
CA HIS A 29 17.35 -8.52 -3.35
C HIS A 29 16.41 -9.14 -2.30
N PRO A 30 16.33 -8.64 -1.05
CA PRO A 30 15.54 -9.26 0.02
C PRO A 30 14.04 -9.37 -0.32
N TYR A 31 13.48 -8.43 -1.09
CA TYR A 31 12.09 -8.49 -1.56
C TYR A 31 11.86 -9.38 -2.79
N LEU A 32 12.84 -10.16 -3.21
CA LEU A 32 12.74 -11.17 -4.27
C LEU A 32 13.23 -12.55 -3.79
N THR A 33 13.40 -12.73 -2.46
CA THR A 33 13.91 -13.98 -1.85
C THR A 33 12.99 -14.44 -0.72
N GLY A 34 13.20 -15.64 -0.22
CA GLY A 34 12.41 -16.21 0.87
C GLY A 34 10.90 -16.19 0.56
N ASN A 35 10.08 -15.85 1.53
CA ASN A 35 8.64 -15.76 1.29
C ASN A 35 8.21 -14.49 0.52
N PHE A 36 9.12 -13.58 0.19
CA PHE A 36 8.86 -12.51 -0.79
C PHE A 36 9.10 -12.94 -2.23
N ALA A 37 9.79 -14.07 -2.47
CA ALA A 37 10.04 -14.56 -3.83
C ALA A 37 8.71 -14.73 -4.58
N PRO A 38 8.60 -14.24 -5.83
CA PRO A 38 7.38 -14.41 -6.62
C PRO A 38 7.06 -15.88 -6.89
N ILE A 39 5.79 -16.17 -7.11
CA ILE A 39 5.29 -17.47 -7.57
C ILE A 39 4.75 -17.32 -9.00
N GLN A 40 4.88 -18.38 -9.79
CA GLN A 40 4.41 -18.38 -11.19
C GLN A 40 3.17 -19.24 -11.39
N GLN A 41 2.98 -20.23 -10.52
CA GLN A 41 1.88 -21.17 -10.62
C GLN A 41 0.58 -20.56 -10.11
N THR A 42 -0.48 -20.67 -10.89
CA THR A 42 -1.85 -20.38 -10.49
C THR A 42 -2.61 -21.68 -10.28
N LEU A 43 -3.43 -21.72 -9.26
CA LEU A 43 -4.28 -22.87 -8.91
C LEU A 43 -5.74 -22.46 -8.99
N PRO A 44 -6.62 -23.29 -9.58
CA PRO A 44 -8.06 -23.14 -9.43
C PRO A 44 -8.46 -23.49 -7.98
N LEU A 45 -9.74 -23.32 -7.63
CA LEU A 45 -10.28 -23.76 -6.35
C LEU A 45 -9.83 -25.19 -6.05
N THR A 46 -8.97 -25.35 -5.04
CA THR A 46 -8.29 -26.58 -4.68
C THR A 46 -8.57 -26.91 -3.21
N PRO A 47 -9.16 -28.06 -2.88
CA PRO A 47 -9.45 -28.43 -1.51
C PRO A 47 -8.21 -28.44 -0.62
N CYS A 48 -8.36 -27.91 0.60
CA CYS A 48 -7.33 -27.80 1.62
C CYS A 48 -7.62 -28.69 2.81
N THR A 49 -6.57 -29.18 3.46
CA THR A 49 -6.70 -29.84 4.78
C THR A 49 -6.60 -28.80 5.88
N TYR A 50 -7.24 -29.07 7.01
CA TYR A 50 -7.21 -28.17 8.16
C TYR A 50 -7.15 -28.94 9.48
N THR A 51 -6.84 -28.21 10.55
CA THR A 51 -6.88 -28.68 11.94
C THR A 51 -7.66 -27.69 12.77
N GLY A 52 -8.30 -28.16 13.83
CA GLY A 52 -9.18 -27.34 14.68
C GLY A 52 -10.61 -27.34 14.17
N THR A 53 -11.38 -26.32 14.52
CA THR A 53 -12.79 -26.15 14.13
C THR A 53 -12.97 -24.86 13.37
N ILE A 54 -13.45 -24.95 12.13
CA ILE A 54 -13.77 -23.77 11.32
C ILE A 54 -15.08 -23.17 11.83
N PRO A 55 -15.11 -21.88 12.21
CA PRO A 55 -16.33 -21.19 12.63
C PRO A 55 -17.40 -21.21 11.54
N VAL A 56 -18.66 -21.37 11.94
CA VAL A 56 -19.80 -21.44 11.00
C VAL A 56 -20.01 -20.12 10.24
N GLU A 57 -19.63 -19.02 10.84
CA GLU A 57 -19.70 -17.67 10.24
C GLU A 57 -18.81 -17.50 8.99
N LEU A 58 -17.85 -18.39 8.81
CA LEU A 58 -17.02 -18.41 7.61
C LEU A 58 -17.67 -19.16 6.45
N ALA A 59 -18.77 -19.89 6.69
CA ALA A 59 -19.43 -20.73 5.69
C ALA A 59 -19.89 -19.90 4.48
N GLY A 60 -19.52 -20.35 3.28
CA GLY A 60 -19.86 -19.71 2.01
C GLY A 60 -19.07 -18.42 1.70
N GLY A 61 -18.27 -17.91 2.62
CA GLY A 61 -17.46 -16.72 2.43
C GLY A 61 -16.04 -17.02 1.93
N GLN A 62 -15.33 -15.98 1.51
CA GLN A 62 -13.98 -16.05 0.99
C GLN A 62 -13.09 -14.95 1.56
N TYR A 63 -11.92 -15.32 2.07
CA TYR A 63 -10.85 -14.37 2.37
C TYR A 63 -9.93 -14.25 1.15
N VAL A 64 -9.75 -13.03 0.65
CA VAL A 64 -8.89 -12.76 -0.52
C VAL A 64 -7.83 -11.73 -0.13
N ARG A 65 -6.57 -11.98 -0.51
CA ARG A 65 -5.45 -11.08 -0.32
C ARG A 65 -4.82 -10.73 -1.66
N ASN A 66 -4.46 -9.46 -1.81
CA ASN A 66 -3.71 -8.95 -2.96
C ASN A 66 -2.24 -8.73 -2.58
N GLY A 67 -1.38 -8.72 -3.57
CA GLY A 67 0.04 -8.43 -3.37
C GLY A 67 0.81 -8.35 -4.66
N SER A 68 2.01 -7.79 -4.57
CA SER A 68 2.95 -7.70 -5.69
C SER A 68 3.58 -9.05 -5.97
N ASN A 69 3.53 -9.48 -7.23
CA ASN A 69 4.14 -10.74 -7.68
C ASN A 69 4.75 -10.56 -9.08
N PRO A 70 5.98 -10.01 -9.19
CA PRO A 70 6.55 -9.65 -10.49
C PRO A 70 6.82 -10.85 -11.36
N VAL A 71 6.23 -10.86 -12.57
CA VAL A 71 6.37 -11.95 -13.54
C VAL A 71 7.60 -11.81 -14.43
N SER A 72 8.12 -10.61 -14.62
CA SER A 72 9.22 -10.33 -15.56
C SER A 72 10.56 -9.99 -14.89
N ASN A 73 10.70 -10.21 -13.61
CA ASN A 73 11.93 -9.94 -12.87
C ASN A 73 12.76 -11.23 -12.72
N GLU A 74 13.29 -11.74 -13.84
CA GLU A 74 14.12 -12.98 -13.87
C GLU A 74 15.47 -12.79 -13.17
N ASP A 75 16.00 -11.56 -13.17
CA ASP A 75 17.26 -11.22 -12.51
C ASP A 75 17.00 -10.75 -11.11
N LEU A 76 17.13 -11.67 -10.15
CA LEU A 76 16.88 -11.40 -8.72
C LEU A 76 17.88 -10.41 -8.08
N GLY A 77 18.89 -9.92 -8.80
CA GLY A 77 19.81 -8.89 -8.35
C GLY A 77 19.44 -7.47 -8.77
N ARG A 78 18.31 -7.27 -9.49
CA ARG A 78 17.87 -5.95 -9.95
C ARG A 78 17.17 -5.14 -8.87
N ASP A 79 17.01 -3.84 -9.16
CA ASP A 79 16.19 -2.96 -8.33
C ASP A 79 14.80 -3.54 -8.16
N ALA A 80 14.40 -3.72 -6.94
CA ALA A 80 13.06 -4.15 -6.56
C ALA A 80 12.57 -3.34 -5.37
N HIS A 81 11.26 -3.25 -5.24
CA HIS A 81 10.60 -2.66 -4.10
C HIS A 81 9.44 -3.58 -3.72
N TRP A 82 9.11 -3.67 -2.43
CA TRP A 82 8.03 -4.54 -1.99
C TRP A 82 6.68 -4.25 -2.67
N PHE A 83 6.46 -3.00 -3.06
CA PHE A 83 5.21 -2.58 -3.72
C PHE A 83 5.23 -2.80 -5.24
N ASP A 84 6.38 -3.18 -5.83
CA ASP A 84 6.49 -3.39 -7.27
C ASP A 84 6.08 -4.81 -7.66
N GLY A 85 5.38 -4.94 -8.79
CA GLY A 85 5.04 -6.22 -9.38
C GLY A 85 3.62 -6.29 -9.89
N ASP A 86 3.34 -7.35 -10.63
CA ASP A 86 1.99 -7.63 -11.11
C ASP A 86 1.09 -8.06 -9.95
N GLY A 87 -0.19 -7.69 -10.00
CA GLY A 87 -1.15 -8.07 -8.98
C GLY A 87 -1.42 -9.57 -8.99
N MET A 88 -1.29 -10.21 -7.83
CA MET A 88 -1.68 -11.59 -7.61
C MET A 88 -2.62 -11.70 -6.44
N LEU A 89 -3.79 -12.28 -6.67
CA LEU A 89 -4.77 -12.59 -5.65
C LEU A 89 -4.54 -14.01 -5.13
N ALA A 90 -4.64 -14.17 -3.80
CA ALA A 90 -4.69 -15.45 -3.12
C ALA A 90 -5.95 -15.49 -2.27
N GLY A 91 -6.85 -16.45 -2.55
CA GLY A 91 -8.14 -16.58 -1.89
C GLY A 91 -8.31 -17.93 -1.20
N LEU A 92 -9.03 -17.94 -0.08
CA LEU A 92 -9.51 -19.14 0.57
C LEU A 92 -11.02 -19.07 0.72
N LEU A 93 -11.74 -19.89 -0.05
CA LEU A 93 -13.18 -20.05 0.02
C LEU A 93 -13.51 -21.11 1.08
N PHE A 94 -14.46 -20.82 1.96
CA PHE A 94 -15.01 -21.77 2.93
C PHE A 94 -16.32 -22.35 2.40
N ARG A 95 -16.19 -23.27 1.42
CA ARG A 95 -17.36 -23.89 0.79
C ARG A 95 -18.15 -24.69 1.80
N GLN A 96 -19.44 -24.42 1.91
CA GLN A 96 -20.34 -25.21 2.71
C GLN A 96 -20.98 -26.31 1.85
N ASP A 97 -20.92 -27.54 2.29
CA ASP A 97 -21.63 -28.66 1.69
C ASP A 97 -23.11 -28.56 2.05
N GLU A 98 -23.98 -28.52 1.05
CA GLU A 98 -25.43 -28.37 1.23
C GLU A 98 -26.09 -29.58 1.88
N GLU A 99 -25.50 -30.78 1.75
CA GLU A 99 -26.10 -32.02 2.27
C GLU A 99 -25.81 -32.26 3.75
N ASN A 100 -24.59 -31.97 4.18
CA ASN A 100 -24.13 -32.27 5.55
C ASN A 100 -23.77 -31.04 6.38
N GLY A 101 -23.73 -29.84 5.75
CA GLY A 101 -23.37 -28.57 6.40
C GLY A 101 -21.88 -28.45 6.75
N GLU A 102 -21.05 -29.41 6.31
CA GLU A 102 -19.60 -29.39 6.58
C GLU A 102 -18.91 -28.29 5.76
N ILE A 103 -17.91 -27.63 6.36
CA ILE A 103 -17.14 -26.56 5.69
C ILE A 103 -15.84 -27.13 5.15
N GLN A 104 -15.70 -27.12 3.82
CA GLN A 104 -14.49 -27.52 3.12
C GLN A 104 -13.76 -26.26 2.62
N PRO A 105 -12.59 -25.91 3.18
CA PRO A 105 -11.80 -24.80 2.64
C PRO A 105 -11.16 -25.18 1.30
N GLU A 106 -11.22 -24.23 0.34
CA GLU A 106 -10.65 -24.36 -0.99
C GLU A 106 -9.78 -23.15 -1.33
N PHE A 107 -8.53 -23.39 -1.68
CA PHE A 107 -7.59 -22.36 -2.05
C PHE A 107 -7.62 -22.08 -3.54
N VAL A 108 -7.46 -20.81 -3.91
CA VAL A 108 -7.32 -20.34 -5.28
C VAL A 108 -6.31 -19.20 -5.33
N ASN A 109 -5.48 -19.15 -6.39
CA ASN A 109 -4.69 -17.97 -6.67
C ASN A 109 -4.64 -17.66 -8.15
N GLN A 110 -4.73 -16.37 -8.51
CA GLN A 110 -4.75 -15.90 -9.88
C GLN A 110 -4.00 -14.58 -10.04
N TYR A 111 -3.28 -14.44 -11.16
CA TYR A 111 -2.82 -13.11 -11.57
C TYR A 111 -3.99 -12.24 -12.00
N ILE A 112 -3.90 -10.97 -11.68
CA ILE A 112 -4.81 -9.97 -12.23
C ILE A 112 -4.35 -9.66 -13.66
N LEU A 113 -5.19 -9.96 -14.63
CA LEU A 113 -4.87 -9.85 -16.07
C LEU A 113 -4.96 -8.39 -16.53
N THR A 114 -4.08 -7.54 -15.97
CA THR A 114 -3.94 -6.14 -16.39
C THR A 114 -3.34 -6.04 -17.79
N ASP A 115 -3.45 -4.87 -18.43
CA ASP A 115 -2.86 -4.63 -19.75
C ASP A 115 -1.33 -4.79 -19.71
N LEU A 116 -0.68 -4.41 -18.59
CA LEU A 116 0.76 -4.56 -18.38
C LEU A 116 1.16 -6.03 -18.28
N TYR A 117 0.48 -6.81 -17.46
CA TYR A 117 0.71 -8.24 -17.31
C TYR A 117 0.55 -8.98 -18.64
N LEU A 118 -0.56 -8.76 -19.35
CA LEU A 118 -0.82 -9.37 -20.65
C LEU A 118 0.21 -8.95 -21.71
N SER A 119 0.65 -7.69 -21.70
CA SER A 119 1.70 -7.20 -22.60
C SER A 119 3.04 -7.88 -22.32
N THR A 120 3.39 -8.08 -21.05
CA THR A 120 4.61 -8.77 -20.62
C THR A 120 4.59 -10.23 -21.09
N LEU A 121 3.49 -10.96 -20.86
CA LEU A 121 3.32 -12.35 -21.32
C LEU A 121 3.37 -12.47 -22.84
N SER A 122 2.82 -11.50 -23.59
CA SER A 122 2.84 -11.51 -25.05
C SER A 122 4.20 -11.16 -25.65
N SER A 123 5.11 -10.61 -24.84
CA SER A 123 6.45 -10.17 -25.24
C SER A 123 7.53 -10.83 -24.38
N PRO A 124 7.78 -12.16 -24.56
CA PRO A 124 8.70 -12.93 -23.70
C PRO A 124 10.17 -12.49 -23.79
N ARG A 125 10.47 -11.46 -24.59
CA ARG A 125 11.79 -10.80 -24.68
C ARG A 125 11.94 -9.64 -23.71
N LEU A 126 10.85 -9.18 -23.09
CA LEU A 126 10.88 -8.17 -22.02
C LEU A 126 11.30 -8.87 -20.71
N ARG A 127 12.57 -8.76 -20.38
CA ARG A 127 13.13 -9.27 -19.12
C ARG A 127 12.99 -8.27 -17.97
N VAL A 128 12.79 -7.00 -18.30
CA VAL A 128 12.63 -5.89 -17.34
C VAL A 128 11.16 -5.46 -17.35
N PRO A 129 10.53 -5.25 -16.19
CA PRO A 129 9.17 -4.76 -16.10
C PRO A 129 8.94 -3.51 -16.94
N ILE A 130 7.71 -3.33 -17.46
CA ILE A 130 7.35 -2.17 -18.27
C ILE A 130 7.43 -0.89 -17.45
N LEU A 131 6.87 -0.91 -16.23
CA LEU A 131 7.01 0.19 -15.27
C LEU A 131 8.39 0.14 -14.60
N PRO A 132 9.01 1.31 -14.37
CA PRO A 132 10.20 1.38 -13.54
C PRO A 132 9.85 1.01 -12.10
N SER A 133 10.80 0.42 -11.38
CA SER A 133 10.68 0.17 -9.94
C SER A 133 10.48 1.48 -9.17
N ILE A 134 9.67 1.47 -8.12
CA ILE A 134 9.58 2.57 -7.15
C ILE A 134 10.96 2.87 -6.57
N ALA A 135 11.81 1.84 -6.38
CA ALA A 135 13.19 2.00 -5.97
C ALA A 135 13.96 2.98 -6.87
N THR A 136 13.66 3.04 -8.17
CA THR A 136 14.26 4.01 -9.10
C THR A 136 13.89 5.46 -8.76
N LEU A 137 12.68 5.70 -8.26
CA LEU A 137 12.16 7.03 -7.92
C LEU A 137 12.63 7.52 -6.56
N VAL A 138 12.94 6.62 -5.64
CA VAL A 138 13.38 6.96 -4.28
C VAL A 138 14.90 6.87 -4.11
N ASN A 139 15.65 6.26 -5.05
CA ASN A 139 17.10 6.08 -4.93
C ASN A 139 17.86 7.40 -5.21
N PRO A 140 18.57 7.97 -4.22
CA PRO A 140 19.31 9.22 -4.39
C PRO A 140 20.54 9.08 -5.31
N LEU A 141 21.01 7.86 -5.58
CA LEU A 141 22.17 7.61 -6.44
C LEU A 141 21.83 7.62 -7.92
N TYR A 142 20.55 7.60 -8.29
CA TYR A 142 20.14 7.63 -9.68
C TYR A 142 20.16 9.06 -10.26
N SER A 143 20.84 9.20 -11.39
CA SER A 143 20.88 10.48 -12.11
C SER A 143 19.54 10.78 -12.79
N LEU A 144 19.27 12.08 -12.99
CA LEU A 144 18.13 12.55 -13.79
C LEU A 144 18.07 11.86 -15.16
N PHE A 145 19.23 11.67 -15.79
CA PHE A 145 19.33 11.00 -17.10
C PHE A 145 18.80 9.55 -17.01
N TYR A 146 19.21 8.80 -15.99
CA TYR A 146 18.83 7.40 -15.84
C TYR A 146 17.32 7.23 -15.56
N VAL A 147 16.76 8.04 -14.67
CA VAL A 147 15.33 8.05 -14.38
C VAL A 147 14.52 8.46 -15.62
N THR A 148 14.95 9.53 -16.30
CA THR A 148 14.30 9.99 -17.54
C THR A 148 14.32 8.90 -18.61
N LEU A 149 15.45 8.20 -18.76
CA LEU A 149 15.57 7.10 -19.72
C LEU A 149 14.59 5.96 -19.42
N ARG A 150 14.43 5.60 -18.14
CA ARG A 150 13.46 4.56 -17.72
C ARG A 150 12.00 4.99 -17.97
N ILE A 151 11.65 6.23 -17.70
CA ILE A 151 10.31 6.78 -17.98
C ILE A 151 10.07 6.80 -19.50
N LEU A 152 11.04 7.30 -20.30
CA LEU A 152 10.94 7.30 -21.77
C LEU A 152 10.80 5.89 -22.33
N ARG A 153 11.50 4.91 -21.76
CA ARG A 153 11.33 3.48 -22.12
C ARG A 153 9.88 3.03 -21.91
N THR A 154 9.29 3.33 -20.76
CA THR A 154 7.89 2.99 -20.46
C THR A 154 6.95 3.63 -21.48
N VAL A 155 7.08 4.93 -21.71
CA VAL A 155 6.26 5.67 -22.71
C VAL A 155 6.40 5.05 -24.09
N LEU A 156 7.63 4.74 -24.51
CA LEU A 156 7.89 4.13 -25.81
C LEU A 156 7.25 2.73 -25.93
N LEU A 157 7.32 1.90 -24.90
CA LEU A 157 6.67 0.58 -24.89
C LEU A 157 5.15 0.70 -24.97
N VAL A 158 4.55 1.69 -24.27
CA VAL A 158 3.13 1.98 -24.38
C VAL A 158 2.77 2.40 -25.81
N ILE A 159 3.49 3.35 -26.42
CA ILE A 159 3.26 3.77 -27.81
C ILE A 159 3.38 2.58 -28.78
N LEU A 160 4.42 1.76 -28.62
CA LEU A 160 4.63 0.56 -29.44
C LEU A 160 3.48 -0.45 -29.32
N SER A 161 2.77 -0.47 -28.17
CA SER A 161 1.63 -1.35 -27.97
C SER A 161 0.43 -1.00 -28.85
N PHE A 162 0.32 0.24 -29.34
CA PHE A 162 -0.74 0.70 -30.24
C PHE A 162 -0.43 0.49 -31.73
N LEU A 163 0.82 0.14 -32.06
CA LEU A 163 1.19 -0.07 -33.47
C LEU A 163 0.62 -1.39 -34.03
N PRO A 164 0.38 -1.46 -35.36
CA PRO A 164 -0.03 -2.68 -36.01
C PRO A 164 0.93 -3.85 -35.72
N GLY A 165 0.38 -5.02 -35.41
CA GLY A 165 1.16 -6.21 -35.04
C GLY A 165 1.45 -6.33 -33.53
N SER A 166 0.97 -5.41 -32.71
CA SER A 166 0.94 -5.61 -31.27
C SER A 166 -0.15 -6.62 -30.90
N LYS A 167 0.19 -7.59 -30.07
CA LYS A 167 -0.76 -8.58 -29.55
C LYS A 167 -1.66 -8.03 -28.46
N GLN A 168 -1.13 -7.11 -27.64
CA GLN A 168 -1.83 -6.48 -26.53
C GLN A 168 -1.60 -4.97 -26.54
N LYS A 169 -2.68 -4.19 -26.47
CA LYS A 169 -2.62 -2.74 -26.28
C LYS A 169 -2.56 -2.45 -24.78
N ILE A 170 -1.77 -1.46 -24.41
CA ILE A 170 -1.67 -0.97 -23.03
C ILE A 170 -2.54 0.29 -22.95
N ASN A 171 -3.79 0.14 -22.55
CA ASN A 171 -4.71 1.26 -22.37
C ASN A 171 -4.55 1.89 -20.96
N LYS A 172 -4.21 1.07 -19.97
CA LYS A 172 -4.03 1.45 -18.57
C LYS A 172 -2.68 0.94 -18.06
N ILE A 173 -2.00 1.78 -17.28
CA ILE A 173 -0.69 1.45 -16.68
C ILE A 173 -0.77 1.04 -15.22
N SER A 174 -1.92 0.52 -14.78
CA SER A 174 -2.10 0.00 -13.43
C SER A 174 -1.74 -1.48 -13.34
N VAL A 175 -1.19 -1.88 -12.20
CA VAL A 175 -0.88 -3.27 -11.85
C VAL A 175 -1.93 -3.89 -10.92
N ALA A 176 -2.82 -3.09 -10.34
CA ALA A 176 -3.93 -3.49 -9.46
C ALA A 176 -3.51 -4.43 -8.31
N ASN A 177 -2.34 -4.19 -7.70
CA ASN A 177 -1.65 -5.15 -6.83
C ASN A 177 -1.76 -4.84 -5.32
N THR A 178 -2.50 -3.79 -4.92
CA THR A 178 -2.40 -3.27 -3.54
C THR A 178 -3.51 -3.79 -2.64
N ASN A 179 -4.77 -3.64 -3.03
CA ASN A 179 -5.92 -3.98 -2.18
C ASN A 179 -7.04 -4.62 -3.01
N ILE A 180 -8.10 -5.12 -2.34
CA ILE A 180 -9.33 -5.57 -2.96
C ILE A 180 -10.51 -5.18 -2.07
N VAL A 181 -11.51 -4.52 -2.64
CA VAL A 181 -12.70 -4.01 -1.92
C VAL A 181 -13.98 -4.45 -2.61
N TYR A 182 -15.09 -4.48 -1.88
CA TYR A 182 -16.40 -4.79 -2.46
C TYR A 182 -17.27 -3.55 -2.54
N HIS A 183 -17.83 -3.29 -3.71
CA HIS A 183 -18.78 -2.22 -3.90
C HIS A 183 -19.78 -2.56 -5.02
N ASP A 184 -21.06 -2.40 -4.75
CA ASP A 184 -22.12 -2.46 -5.75
C ASP A 184 -22.12 -3.75 -6.60
N GLY A 185 -21.99 -4.89 -5.94
CA GLY A 185 -21.94 -6.21 -6.62
C GLY A 185 -20.63 -6.49 -7.34
N ARG A 186 -19.54 -5.81 -6.98
CA ARG A 186 -18.21 -5.98 -7.62
C ARG A 186 -17.11 -6.11 -6.59
N ALA A 187 -16.27 -7.11 -6.73
CA ALA A 187 -14.96 -7.13 -6.09
C ALA A 187 -13.98 -6.35 -6.99
N LEU A 188 -13.31 -5.35 -6.43
CA LEU A 188 -12.47 -4.38 -7.13
C LEU A 188 -11.05 -4.44 -6.60
N ALA A 189 -10.12 -4.93 -7.40
CA ALA A 189 -8.68 -4.87 -7.10
C ALA A 189 -8.14 -3.47 -7.42
N THR A 190 -7.43 -2.85 -6.50
CA THR A 190 -7.01 -1.45 -6.55
C THR A 190 -5.49 -1.28 -6.46
N CYS A 191 -5.02 -0.16 -6.99
CA CYS A 191 -3.64 0.32 -6.90
C CYS A 191 -3.63 1.81 -7.25
N GLU A 192 -2.66 2.57 -6.75
CA GLU A 192 -2.58 4.01 -6.99
C GLU A 192 -2.34 4.38 -8.45
N SER A 193 -1.77 3.49 -9.25
CA SER A 193 -1.35 3.78 -10.62
C SER A 193 -2.49 3.82 -11.67
N GLY A 194 -3.74 3.58 -11.27
CA GLY A 194 -4.87 3.64 -12.22
C GLY A 194 -6.21 3.20 -11.64
N PRO A 195 -7.22 3.03 -12.48
CA PRO A 195 -8.56 2.67 -12.04
C PRO A 195 -8.61 1.26 -11.47
N PRO A 196 -9.62 0.92 -10.64
CA PRO A 196 -9.82 -0.44 -10.13
C PRO A 196 -10.07 -1.46 -11.24
N MET A 197 -9.66 -2.70 -10.99
CA MET A 197 -9.93 -3.86 -11.85
C MET A 197 -10.99 -4.74 -11.20
N ARG A 198 -12.10 -5.00 -11.90
CA ARG A 198 -13.12 -5.92 -11.42
C ARG A 198 -12.65 -7.37 -11.49
N ILE A 199 -12.89 -8.09 -10.40
CA ILE A 199 -12.57 -9.50 -10.20
C ILE A 199 -13.87 -10.25 -9.94
N GLN A 200 -14.00 -11.45 -10.49
CA GLN A 200 -15.11 -12.36 -10.25
C GLN A 200 -14.76 -13.35 -9.14
N LEU A 201 -15.56 -13.37 -8.09
CA LEU A 201 -15.46 -14.34 -6.99
C LEU A 201 -16.34 -15.57 -7.29
N PRO A 202 -16.00 -16.76 -6.79
CA PRO A 202 -14.85 -17.08 -5.96
C PRO A 202 -13.58 -17.46 -6.74
N GLU A 203 -13.62 -17.62 -8.06
CA GLU A 203 -12.53 -18.12 -8.91
C GLU A 203 -11.39 -17.09 -9.08
N LEU A 204 -11.57 -15.85 -8.66
CA LEU A 204 -10.64 -14.72 -8.79
C LEU A 204 -10.32 -14.36 -10.25
N GLU A 205 -11.23 -14.62 -11.16
CA GLU A 205 -11.05 -14.31 -12.58
C GLU A 205 -11.16 -12.80 -12.84
N THR A 206 -10.32 -12.29 -13.72
CA THR A 206 -10.31 -10.88 -14.10
C THR A 206 -11.42 -10.57 -15.09
N VAL A 207 -12.30 -9.62 -14.76
CA VAL A 207 -13.37 -9.17 -15.64
C VAL A 207 -12.91 -7.98 -16.50
N GLY A 208 -12.59 -6.84 -15.90
CA GLY A 208 -12.13 -5.67 -16.63
C GLY A 208 -12.01 -4.40 -15.80
N TRP A 209 -11.54 -3.31 -16.44
CA TRP A 209 -11.34 -2.02 -15.80
C TRP A 209 -12.67 -1.36 -15.41
N TYR A 210 -12.78 -0.90 -14.18
CA TYR A 210 -13.93 -0.19 -13.63
C TYR A 210 -13.78 1.33 -13.85
N ASN A 211 -14.81 1.98 -14.39
CA ASN A 211 -14.78 3.41 -14.72
C ASN A 211 -15.55 4.31 -13.72
N GLY A 212 -16.04 3.74 -12.62
CA GLY A 212 -16.87 4.46 -11.64
C GLY A 212 -18.38 4.31 -11.85
N ALA A 213 -18.80 3.59 -12.90
CA ALA A 213 -20.18 3.24 -13.13
C ALA A 213 -20.33 1.79 -13.57
N TRP A 214 -19.39 1.29 -14.36
CA TRP A 214 -19.44 0.02 -15.02
C TRP A 214 -18.01 -0.54 -15.21
N ALA A 215 -17.87 -1.85 -15.24
CA ALA A 215 -16.63 -2.50 -15.58
C ALA A 215 -16.69 -3.15 -16.96
N GLN A 216 -15.59 -3.10 -17.70
CA GLN A 216 -15.49 -3.75 -19.02
C GLN A 216 -15.78 -5.25 -18.88
N GLY A 217 -16.70 -5.79 -19.67
CA GLY A 217 -17.09 -7.20 -19.62
C GLY A 217 -18.21 -7.52 -18.62
N GLU A 218 -18.85 -6.52 -18.03
CA GLU A 218 -20.12 -6.70 -17.33
C GLU A 218 -21.27 -6.87 -18.32
N GLU A 219 -22.29 -7.64 -17.93
CA GLU A 219 -23.56 -7.66 -18.67
C GLU A 219 -24.18 -6.26 -18.67
N ASP A 220 -24.62 -5.81 -19.84
CA ASP A 220 -25.48 -4.64 -19.92
C ASP A 220 -26.78 -4.98 -19.17
N GLY A 221 -26.96 -4.39 -17.98
CA GLY A 221 -28.16 -4.61 -17.18
C GLY A 221 -29.41 -4.35 -18.04
N ASP A 222 -30.39 -5.24 -17.94
CA ASP A 222 -31.62 -5.28 -18.71
C ASP A 222 -32.18 -3.90 -19.11
N GLY A 223 -31.75 -3.33 -20.22
CA GLY A 223 -32.42 -2.31 -21.00
C GLY A 223 -33.01 -1.05 -20.28
N VAL A 224 -32.71 -0.86 -18.99
CA VAL A 224 -33.30 0.19 -18.15
C VAL A 224 -32.63 1.55 -18.33
N LEU A 225 -31.39 1.58 -18.83
CA LEU A 225 -30.69 2.83 -19.10
C LEU A 225 -30.88 3.20 -20.57
N ASP A 226 -31.41 4.42 -20.82
CA ASP A 226 -31.48 4.99 -22.16
C ASP A 226 -30.06 5.14 -22.74
N LYS A 227 -29.93 4.98 -24.08
CA LYS A 227 -28.63 5.14 -24.77
C LYS A 227 -27.94 6.47 -24.49
N GLU A 228 -28.69 7.48 -24.10
CA GLU A 228 -28.19 8.81 -23.74
C GLU A 228 -27.60 8.82 -22.29
N GLU A 229 -28.28 8.19 -21.34
CA GLU A 229 -27.78 7.95 -19.98
C GLU A 229 -26.52 7.06 -19.97
N MET A 230 -26.49 6.02 -20.79
CA MET A 230 -25.31 5.19 -21.02
C MET A 230 -24.17 6.02 -21.61
N ARG A 231 -24.44 6.97 -22.50
CA ARG A 231 -23.43 7.84 -23.09
C ARG A 231 -22.90 8.89 -22.12
N GLU A 232 -23.72 9.42 -21.21
CA GLU A 232 -23.27 10.26 -20.09
C GLU A 232 -22.48 9.49 -19.05
N LEU A 233 -22.91 8.27 -18.69
CA LEU A 233 -22.19 7.37 -17.81
C LEU A 233 -20.83 6.95 -18.39
N HIS A 234 -20.73 6.75 -19.69
CA HIS A 234 -19.48 6.48 -20.41
C HIS A 234 -18.62 7.73 -20.62
N GLY A 235 -19.19 8.93 -20.52
CA GLY A 235 -18.55 10.20 -20.85
C GLY A 235 -17.59 10.72 -19.79
N LYS A 236 -17.89 10.52 -18.52
CA LYS A 236 -17.01 10.94 -17.40
C LYS A 236 -16.43 9.71 -16.71
N LYS A 237 -15.12 9.55 -16.78
CA LYS A 237 -14.38 8.44 -16.14
C LYS A 237 -13.73 8.91 -14.85
N LEU A 238 -13.47 7.98 -13.94
CA LEU A 238 -12.70 8.24 -12.72
C LEU A 238 -11.33 8.82 -13.08
N GLY A 239 -11.00 9.97 -12.50
CA GLY A 239 -9.70 10.62 -12.70
C GLY A 239 -9.50 11.29 -14.06
N GLU A 240 -10.43 11.20 -15.01
CA GLU A 240 -10.30 11.75 -16.37
C GLU A 240 -10.90 13.16 -16.50
N ASP A 241 -10.08 14.12 -16.89
CA ASP A 241 -10.51 15.41 -17.40
C ASP A 241 -10.45 15.37 -18.95
N SER A 242 -11.56 15.57 -19.61
CA SER A 242 -11.84 15.24 -21.01
C SER A 242 -10.98 15.98 -22.07
N ALA A 243 -10.05 16.84 -21.70
CA ALA A 243 -9.35 17.71 -22.65
C ALA A 243 -8.15 17.07 -23.37
N PHE A 244 -7.54 15.99 -22.85
CA PHE A 244 -6.32 15.39 -23.44
C PHE A 244 -6.30 13.87 -23.26
N ALA A 245 -6.98 13.13 -24.12
CA ALA A 245 -7.00 11.66 -24.13
C ALA A 245 -5.60 11.00 -24.17
N LEU A 246 -4.60 11.66 -24.74
CA LEU A 246 -3.21 11.16 -24.83
C LEU A 246 -2.44 11.26 -23.50
N LEU A 247 -2.89 12.09 -22.55
CA LEU A 247 -2.28 12.30 -21.24
C LEU A 247 -3.19 11.81 -20.09
N GLY A 248 -4.28 11.12 -20.40
CA GLY A 248 -5.24 10.60 -19.41
C GLY A 248 -4.57 9.75 -18.34
N TRP A 249 -3.58 8.93 -18.73
CA TRP A 249 -2.83 8.09 -17.80
C TRP A 249 -2.07 8.86 -16.69
N ILE A 250 -1.79 10.17 -16.87
CA ILE A 250 -1.17 11.02 -15.83
C ILE A 250 -2.20 11.41 -14.75
N ARG A 251 -3.50 11.37 -15.08
CA ARG A 251 -4.61 11.82 -14.22
C ARG A 251 -5.51 10.70 -13.71
N GLU A 252 -5.33 9.47 -14.19
CA GLU A 252 -6.13 8.31 -13.77
C GLU A 252 -5.65 7.68 -12.46
N TRP A 253 -4.71 8.30 -11.76
CA TRP A 253 -4.22 7.82 -10.48
C TRP A 253 -5.31 7.98 -9.43
N THR A 254 -5.65 6.88 -8.77
CA THR A 254 -6.68 6.85 -7.72
C THR A 254 -6.14 6.18 -6.48
N THR A 255 -6.80 6.35 -5.33
CA THR A 255 -6.36 5.69 -4.11
C THR A 255 -6.44 4.17 -4.24
N ALA A 256 -5.47 3.46 -3.65
CA ALA A 256 -5.55 2.02 -3.45
C ALA A 256 -6.52 1.63 -2.30
N HIS A 257 -6.94 2.61 -1.49
CA HIS A 257 -7.79 2.44 -0.31
C HIS A 257 -9.14 3.17 -0.44
N PRO A 258 -9.99 2.84 -1.44
CA PRO A 258 -11.34 3.37 -1.46
C PRO A 258 -12.08 2.96 -0.18
N LYS A 259 -12.89 3.88 0.35
CA LYS A 259 -13.68 3.62 1.56
C LYS A 259 -15.13 3.38 1.14
N VAL A 260 -15.75 2.32 1.66
CA VAL A 260 -17.16 2.01 1.41
C VAL A 260 -17.95 2.27 2.68
N ASP A 261 -18.89 3.20 2.60
CA ASP A 261 -19.74 3.55 3.75
C ASP A 261 -20.60 2.35 4.17
N PRO A 262 -20.50 1.87 5.42
CA PRO A 262 -21.25 0.70 5.87
C PRO A 262 -22.78 0.94 5.91
N VAL A 263 -23.24 2.21 5.92
CA VAL A 263 -24.65 2.61 6.00
C VAL A 263 -25.21 2.91 4.63
N THR A 264 -24.60 3.88 3.90
CA THR A 264 -25.12 4.33 2.59
C THR A 264 -24.64 3.48 1.42
N LYS A 265 -23.64 2.61 1.65
CA LYS A 265 -22.97 1.79 0.63
C LYS A 265 -22.32 2.62 -0.49
N GLU A 266 -22.12 3.91 -0.27
CA GLU A 266 -21.35 4.76 -1.17
C GLU A 266 -19.86 4.41 -1.12
N MET A 267 -19.20 4.39 -2.27
CA MET A 267 -17.74 4.27 -2.33
C MET A 267 -17.10 5.65 -2.52
N LEU A 268 -16.18 5.99 -1.66
CA LEU A 268 -15.48 7.26 -1.63
C LEU A 268 -14.02 7.04 -2.06
N MET A 269 -13.53 7.93 -2.92
CA MET A 269 -12.18 7.83 -3.51
C MET A 269 -11.56 9.22 -3.66
N PHE A 270 -10.25 9.33 -3.49
CA PHE A 270 -9.53 10.48 -4.02
C PHE A 270 -8.70 10.07 -5.25
N HIS A 271 -8.39 11.05 -6.07
CA HIS A 271 -7.54 10.91 -7.24
C HIS A 271 -6.38 11.89 -7.11
N SER A 272 -5.16 11.43 -7.34
CA SER A 272 -3.97 12.28 -7.35
C SER A 272 -3.49 12.50 -8.80
N SER A 273 -2.91 13.67 -9.07
CA SER A 273 -2.45 14.03 -10.39
C SER A 273 -1.08 14.69 -10.33
N PHE A 274 -0.28 14.51 -11.40
CA PHE A 274 0.99 15.21 -11.56
C PHE A 274 0.85 16.64 -12.12
N ALA A 275 -0.38 17.03 -12.48
CA ALA A 275 -0.72 18.37 -12.97
C ALA A 275 -1.97 18.90 -12.27
N PRO A 276 -2.12 20.25 -12.11
CA PRO A 276 -3.33 20.81 -11.50
C PRO A 276 -4.62 20.39 -12.22
N PRO A 277 -5.71 20.17 -11.47
CA PRO A 277 -5.79 20.10 -10.02
C PRO A 277 -5.08 18.83 -9.52
N TYR A 278 -4.26 18.97 -8.44
CA TYR A 278 -3.42 17.87 -7.95
C TYR A 278 -4.19 16.81 -7.20
N VAL A 279 -5.33 17.17 -6.61
CA VAL A 279 -6.20 16.25 -5.87
C VAL A 279 -7.66 16.47 -6.29
N GLN A 280 -8.31 15.39 -6.64
CA GLN A 280 -9.74 15.34 -6.93
C GLN A 280 -10.39 14.27 -6.05
N TYR A 281 -11.71 14.33 -5.91
CA TYR A 281 -12.48 13.49 -5.02
C TYR A 281 -13.76 13.00 -5.70
N SER A 282 -14.14 11.75 -5.43
CA SER A 282 -15.35 11.14 -6.01
C SER A 282 -16.14 10.37 -4.97
N ILE A 283 -17.46 10.44 -5.09
CA ILE A 283 -18.42 9.60 -4.37
C ILE A 283 -19.25 8.83 -5.39
N ILE A 284 -19.25 7.52 -5.29
CA ILE A 284 -19.96 6.62 -6.19
C ILE A 284 -21.05 5.90 -5.37
N PRO A 285 -22.34 6.23 -5.59
CA PRO A 285 -23.42 5.55 -4.91
C PRO A 285 -23.60 4.11 -5.42
N GLN A 286 -24.17 3.27 -4.58
CA GLN A 286 -24.66 1.96 -5.00
C GLN A 286 -25.82 2.17 -6.01
N GLN A 287 -25.75 1.51 -7.15
CA GLN A 287 -26.83 1.56 -8.14
C GLN A 287 -27.95 0.60 -7.70
N GLN A 288 -29.20 1.06 -7.75
CA GLN A 288 -30.33 0.19 -7.49
C GLN A 288 -30.40 -0.90 -8.56
N HIS A 289 -30.28 -2.15 -8.13
CA HIS A 289 -30.50 -3.31 -9.00
C HIS A 289 -31.99 -3.64 -9.02
N THR A 290 -32.58 -3.76 -10.21
CA THR A 290 -33.79 -4.56 -10.34
C THR A 290 -33.39 -6.02 -10.22
N PRO A 291 -33.90 -6.77 -9.22
CA PRO A 291 -33.55 -8.17 -9.06
C PRO A 291 -33.92 -8.92 -10.35
N ASN A 292 -33.02 -9.81 -10.81
CA ASN A 292 -33.33 -10.74 -11.88
C ASN A 292 -34.62 -11.50 -11.52
N PRO A 293 -35.68 -11.48 -12.37
CA PRO A 293 -36.96 -12.12 -12.04
C PRO A 293 -36.88 -13.61 -11.82
N ASN A 294 -35.71 -14.24 -12.08
CA ASN A 294 -35.49 -15.66 -11.89
C ASN A 294 -34.74 -16.02 -10.56
N THR A 295 -34.42 -15.02 -9.74
CA THR A 295 -33.83 -15.25 -8.42
C THR A 295 -34.96 -15.25 -7.38
N PRO A 296 -35.04 -16.23 -6.44
CA PRO A 296 -36.07 -16.24 -5.40
C PRO A 296 -35.98 -14.92 -4.62
N ALA A 297 -37.08 -14.16 -4.61
CA ALA A 297 -37.17 -12.89 -3.92
C ALA A 297 -36.94 -13.08 -2.42
N VAL A 298 -35.77 -12.73 -1.94
CA VAL A 298 -35.59 -12.35 -0.54
C VAL A 298 -36.29 -11.00 -0.40
N SER A 299 -37.29 -10.91 0.43
CA SER A 299 -38.11 -9.73 0.66
C SER A 299 -37.28 -8.60 1.26
N CYS A 300 -36.60 -7.84 0.42
CA CYS A 300 -36.08 -6.53 0.79
C CYS A 300 -37.24 -5.54 0.70
N GLU A 301 -37.69 -5.01 1.84
CA GLU A 301 -38.63 -3.91 1.90
C GLU A 301 -38.09 -2.78 1.04
N HIS A 302 -38.90 -2.37 0.04
CA HIS A 302 -38.63 -1.24 -0.83
C HIS A 302 -38.68 0.05 0.00
N THR A 303 -37.60 0.39 0.67
CA THR A 303 -37.39 1.76 1.14
C THR A 303 -37.03 2.59 -0.07
N THR A 304 -37.95 3.47 -0.50
CA THR A 304 -37.67 4.55 -1.44
C THR A 304 -36.74 5.56 -0.82
N GLN A 305 -35.47 5.18 -0.68
CA GLN A 305 -34.43 6.15 -0.31
C GLN A 305 -34.21 7.07 -1.53
N PRO A 306 -34.04 8.40 -1.30
CA PRO A 306 -33.72 9.31 -2.38
C PRO A 306 -32.43 8.85 -3.05
N ARG A 307 -32.41 8.83 -4.39
CA ARG A 307 -31.23 8.50 -5.21
C ARG A 307 -30.11 9.44 -4.80
N LEU A 308 -29.07 8.91 -4.15
CA LEU A 308 -27.89 9.67 -3.76
C LEU A 308 -27.17 10.15 -5.02
N GLU A 309 -26.87 11.44 -5.06
CA GLU A 309 -26.24 12.06 -6.23
C GLU A 309 -24.78 11.66 -6.33
N LYS A 310 -24.33 11.24 -7.52
CA LYS A 310 -22.96 10.89 -7.84
C LYS A 310 -22.09 12.16 -7.89
N LEU A 311 -20.95 12.16 -7.19
CA LEU A 311 -19.92 13.20 -7.28
C LEU A 311 -18.69 12.61 -7.98
N LEU A 312 -18.25 13.19 -9.10
CA LEU A 312 -17.07 12.71 -9.82
C LEU A 312 -16.04 13.81 -10.01
N ASN A 313 -14.79 13.47 -9.66
CA ASN A 313 -13.60 14.28 -9.93
C ASN A 313 -13.74 15.74 -9.44
N ALA A 314 -14.43 15.95 -8.30
CA ALA A 314 -14.53 17.26 -7.68
C ALA A 314 -13.16 17.69 -7.15
N THR A 315 -12.73 18.91 -7.48
CA THR A 315 -11.42 19.42 -7.06
C THR A 315 -11.37 19.66 -5.55
N VAL A 316 -10.31 19.23 -4.88
CA VAL A 316 -10.01 19.60 -3.49
C VAL A 316 -9.00 20.75 -3.52
N PRO A 317 -9.40 22.00 -3.16
CA PRO A 317 -8.52 23.16 -3.25
C PRO A 317 -7.44 23.15 -2.14
N GLY A 318 -6.35 23.88 -2.38
CA GLY A 318 -5.29 24.11 -1.39
C GLY A 318 -4.11 23.15 -1.43
N VAL A 319 -4.10 22.14 -2.31
CA VAL A 319 -2.91 21.31 -2.58
C VAL A 319 -2.13 21.92 -3.74
N ALA A 320 -0.88 22.32 -3.49
CA ALA A 320 -0.10 23.13 -4.42
C ALA A 320 0.91 22.35 -5.27
N LYS A 321 1.15 21.07 -4.99
CA LYS A 321 2.15 20.23 -5.64
C LYS A 321 1.64 18.79 -5.78
N ALA A 322 2.22 18.05 -6.72
CA ALA A 322 2.02 16.60 -6.76
C ALA A 322 2.59 15.95 -5.48
N LYS A 323 1.80 15.11 -4.86
CA LYS A 323 2.10 14.44 -3.59
C LYS A 323 2.00 12.93 -3.76
N MET A 324 2.80 12.21 -3.00
CA MET A 324 2.62 10.78 -2.85
C MET A 324 1.58 10.56 -1.74
N MET A 325 0.32 10.42 -2.15
CA MET A 325 -0.82 10.18 -1.25
C MET A 325 -1.24 8.72 -1.39
N HIS A 326 -1.41 8.03 -0.26
CA HIS A 326 -1.74 6.61 -0.24
C HIS A 326 -3.16 6.35 0.25
N ASP A 327 -3.53 6.89 1.41
CA ASP A 327 -4.82 6.69 2.06
C ASP A 327 -5.43 8.03 2.50
N PHE A 328 -6.65 8.02 3.03
CA PHE A 328 -7.38 9.18 3.50
C PHE A 328 -8.41 8.78 4.58
N GLY A 329 -8.79 9.74 5.41
CA GLY A 329 -9.82 9.53 6.45
C GLY A 329 -11.22 9.81 5.93
N VAL A 330 -12.19 9.00 6.34
CA VAL A 330 -13.61 9.22 6.02
C VAL A 330 -14.44 8.88 7.25
N SER A 331 -15.27 9.83 7.70
CA SER A 331 -16.33 9.63 8.68
C SER A 331 -17.70 9.58 7.99
N LEU A 332 -18.78 9.41 8.69
CA LEU A 332 -20.13 9.41 8.09
C LEU A 332 -20.50 10.75 7.43
N SER A 333 -19.92 11.87 7.87
CA SER A 333 -20.25 13.21 7.34
C SER A 333 -19.08 13.95 6.71
N HIS A 334 -17.82 13.61 7.03
CA HIS A 334 -16.64 14.33 6.57
C HIS A 334 -15.59 13.44 5.90
N THR A 335 -14.72 14.10 5.14
CA THR A 335 -13.52 13.49 4.53
C THR A 335 -12.29 14.26 4.98
N VAL A 336 -11.18 13.53 5.22
CA VAL A 336 -9.88 14.07 5.60
C VAL A 336 -8.84 13.71 4.55
N ILE A 337 -8.40 14.67 3.77
CA ILE A 337 -7.29 14.52 2.81
C ILE A 337 -5.97 14.87 3.49
N MET A 338 -4.92 14.09 3.23
CA MET A 338 -3.63 14.23 3.88
C MET A 338 -2.58 14.82 2.92
N ASP A 339 -2.32 16.12 3.01
CA ASP A 339 -1.23 16.80 2.29
C ASP A 339 0.06 16.73 3.11
N LEU A 340 0.75 15.61 3.04
CA LEU A 340 1.96 15.32 3.81
C LEU A 340 3.21 15.83 3.10
N PRO A 341 4.34 16.06 3.81
CA PRO A 341 5.59 16.55 3.23
C PRO A 341 6.35 15.50 2.40
N LEU A 342 5.64 14.55 1.84
CA LEU A 342 6.14 13.54 0.91
C LEU A 342 5.74 13.95 -0.51
N SER A 343 6.66 14.62 -1.21
CA SER A 343 6.41 15.17 -2.54
C SER A 343 7.00 14.29 -3.64
N LEU A 344 6.36 14.33 -4.81
CA LEU A 344 6.88 13.76 -6.04
C LEU A 344 7.20 14.91 -6.99
N ASP A 345 8.47 15.33 -6.99
CA ASP A 345 8.96 16.42 -7.81
C ASP A 345 10.13 15.95 -8.71
N PRO A 346 9.89 15.74 -10.02
CA PRO A 346 10.95 15.36 -10.95
C PRO A 346 12.11 16.36 -11.01
N MET A 347 11.86 17.64 -10.69
CA MET A 347 12.88 18.70 -10.72
C MET A 347 13.88 18.59 -9.57
N ASN A 348 13.58 17.82 -8.52
CA ASN A 348 14.52 17.55 -7.44
C ASN A 348 15.81 16.90 -7.93
N GLN A 349 15.73 16.13 -9.01
CA GLN A 349 16.93 15.52 -9.62
C GLN A 349 17.93 16.54 -10.17
N LEU A 350 17.47 17.73 -10.58
CA LEU A 350 18.38 18.83 -10.96
C LEU A 350 19.15 19.36 -9.74
N ARG A 351 18.64 19.09 -8.53
CA ARG A 351 19.27 19.43 -7.25
C ARG A 351 20.03 18.26 -6.63
N GLY A 352 20.18 17.15 -7.36
CA GLY A 352 20.81 15.92 -6.84
C GLY A 352 19.98 15.18 -5.79
N LEU A 353 18.66 15.43 -5.73
CA LEU A 353 17.72 14.77 -4.84
C LEU A 353 16.85 13.77 -5.62
N PRO A 354 16.35 12.70 -4.99
CA PRO A 354 15.43 11.78 -5.64
C PRO A 354 14.11 12.47 -5.99
N PRO A 355 13.36 11.99 -7.02
CA PRO A 355 12.04 12.51 -7.37
C PRO A 355 11.06 12.47 -6.21
N VAL A 356 11.04 11.37 -5.45
CA VAL A 356 10.26 11.24 -4.23
C VAL A 356 11.13 11.67 -3.05
N THR A 357 10.72 12.72 -2.36
CA THR A 357 11.44 13.26 -1.21
C THR A 357 10.49 13.55 -0.06
N TYR A 358 10.98 13.29 1.14
CA TYR A 358 10.38 13.73 2.38
C TYR A 358 11.09 14.99 2.87
N ASP A 359 10.35 16.05 3.13
CA ASP A 359 10.87 17.33 3.60
C ASP A 359 10.39 17.59 5.04
N SER A 360 11.20 17.25 6.01
CA SER A 360 10.88 17.43 7.45
C SER A 360 10.73 18.90 7.87
N SER A 361 11.12 19.85 7.02
CA SER A 361 10.93 21.29 7.28
C SER A 361 9.53 21.80 6.94
N GLN A 362 8.73 21.01 6.20
CA GLN A 362 7.36 21.36 5.83
C GLN A 362 6.37 20.70 6.78
N PRO A 363 5.29 21.40 7.15
CA PRO A 363 4.25 20.81 8.00
C PRO A 363 3.47 19.72 7.24
N SER A 364 2.93 18.77 7.99
CA SER A 364 1.84 17.92 7.55
C SER A 364 0.53 18.68 7.64
N ARG A 365 -0.31 18.58 6.61
CA ARG A 365 -1.59 19.28 6.53
C ARG A 365 -2.73 18.30 6.34
N PHE A 366 -3.83 18.50 7.06
CA PHE A 366 -5.04 17.71 6.95
C PHE A 366 -6.17 18.60 6.45
N GLY A 367 -6.72 18.30 5.29
CA GLY A 367 -7.85 19.01 4.70
C GLY A 367 -9.16 18.31 5.07
N VAL A 368 -9.92 18.89 5.97
CA VAL A 368 -11.20 18.36 6.46
C VAL A 368 -12.36 19.10 5.78
N PHE A 369 -13.30 18.36 5.17
CA PHE A 369 -14.46 18.92 4.49
C PHE A 369 -15.69 18.02 4.58
N PRO A 370 -16.92 18.59 4.53
CA PRO A 370 -18.14 17.79 4.40
C PRO A 370 -18.10 16.96 3.12
N ARG A 371 -18.42 15.68 3.17
CA ARG A 371 -18.21 14.71 2.08
C ARG A 371 -18.63 15.22 0.71
N ARG A 372 -19.72 16.00 0.60
CA ARG A 372 -20.26 16.48 -0.69
C ARG A 372 -19.80 17.87 -1.09
N HIS A 373 -19.03 18.53 -0.21
CA HIS A 373 -18.59 19.92 -0.41
C HIS A 373 -17.05 20.01 -0.24
N PRO A 374 -16.26 19.45 -1.18
CA PRO A 374 -14.80 19.52 -1.09
C PRO A 374 -14.25 20.95 -1.18
N ASP A 375 -15.03 21.91 -1.72
CA ASP A 375 -14.65 23.31 -1.78
C ASP A 375 -14.64 23.98 -0.40
N ASP A 376 -15.36 23.42 0.59
CA ASP A 376 -15.41 23.92 1.98
C ASP A 376 -14.28 23.37 2.84
N VAL A 377 -13.17 22.98 2.24
CA VAL A 377 -12.04 22.37 2.94
C VAL A 377 -11.39 23.32 3.94
N ARG A 378 -11.22 22.83 5.18
CA ARG A 378 -10.47 23.48 6.26
C ARG A 378 -9.15 22.75 6.46
N TRP A 379 -8.03 23.48 6.37
CA TRP A 379 -6.69 22.91 6.52
C TRP A 379 -6.17 23.05 7.95
N PHE A 380 -5.74 21.94 8.54
CA PHE A 380 -5.13 21.82 9.85
C PHE A 380 -3.67 21.41 9.70
N GLU A 381 -2.78 22.04 10.45
CA GLU A 381 -1.33 21.86 10.32
C GLU A 381 -0.73 21.24 11.58
N THR A 382 0.27 20.40 11.40
CA THR A 382 1.07 19.80 12.46
C THR A 382 2.51 19.55 12.00
N ASP A 383 3.36 19.09 12.93
CA ASP A 383 4.74 18.70 12.62
C ASP A 383 4.81 17.68 11.48
N ALA A 384 5.89 17.75 10.72
CA ALA A 384 6.17 16.85 9.62
C ALA A 384 6.00 15.37 10.02
N SER A 385 5.29 14.63 9.21
CA SER A 385 5.06 13.20 9.41
C SER A 385 4.71 12.51 8.11
N CYS A 386 4.82 11.19 8.08
CA CYS A 386 4.34 10.34 7.01
C CYS A 386 3.22 9.45 7.56
N ILE A 387 2.15 9.26 6.80
CA ILE A 387 1.04 8.36 7.12
C ILE A 387 0.76 7.55 5.87
N PHE A 388 0.83 6.21 5.99
CA PHE A 388 0.40 5.32 4.94
C PHE A 388 -1.06 4.94 5.13
N HIS A 389 -1.45 4.47 6.32
CA HIS A 389 -2.78 3.97 6.56
C HIS A 389 -3.53 4.77 7.63
N THR A 390 -4.82 5.03 7.35
CA THR A 390 -5.80 5.45 8.35
C THR A 390 -6.49 4.21 8.91
N ALA A 391 -6.65 4.15 10.23
CA ALA A 391 -7.33 3.04 10.88
C ALA A 391 -8.85 3.25 10.89
N ASN A 392 -9.29 4.42 11.30
CA ASN A 392 -10.71 4.80 11.32
C ASN A 392 -10.88 6.31 11.50
N THR A 393 -12.04 6.84 11.11
CA THR A 393 -12.39 8.25 11.27
C THR A 393 -13.87 8.36 11.64
N TRP A 394 -14.21 9.23 12.60
CA TRP A 394 -15.59 9.42 13.04
C TRP A 394 -15.88 10.86 13.47
N ASP A 395 -17.17 11.21 13.44
CA ASP A 395 -17.66 12.53 13.82
C ASP A 395 -18.06 12.57 15.31
N THR A 396 -17.81 13.70 15.96
CA THR A 396 -18.47 14.09 17.22
C THR A 396 -19.40 15.25 16.90
N SER A 397 -20.67 15.11 17.28
CA SER A 397 -21.71 16.09 16.96
C SER A 397 -22.46 16.53 18.20
N GLU A 398 -22.91 17.78 18.19
CA GLU A 398 -23.80 18.34 19.19
C GLU A 398 -25.18 18.57 18.59
N VAL A 399 -26.21 18.37 19.40
CA VAL A 399 -27.61 18.63 19.01
C VAL A 399 -28.07 19.91 19.71
N ASP A 400 -28.49 20.90 18.93
CA ASP A 400 -29.01 22.15 19.47
C ASP A 400 -30.43 21.98 20.05
N GLU A 401 -30.95 23.03 20.73
CA GLU A 401 -32.28 23.04 21.32
C GLU A 401 -33.41 22.87 20.26
N ALA A 402 -33.14 23.16 19.01
CA ALA A 402 -34.06 22.99 17.90
C ALA A 402 -34.00 21.58 17.27
N GLY A 403 -33.09 20.71 17.74
CA GLY A 403 -32.91 19.35 17.25
C GLY A 403 -31.97 19.24 16.02
N ASN A 404 -31.29 20.34 15.65
CA ASN A 404 -30.32 20.27 14.55
C ASN A 404 -29.01 19.67 15.05
N THR A 405 -28.46 18.72 14.30
CA THR A 405 -27.18 18.10 14.60
C THR A 405 -26.07 18.84 13.85
N THR A 406 -25.07 19.31 14.59
CA THR A 406 -23.89 19.99 14.02
C THR A 406 -22.63 19.23 14.43
N THR A 407 -21.81 18.85 13.46
CA THR A 407 -20.51 18.20 13.73
C THR A 407 -19.56 19.24 14.33
N THR A 408 -19.06 18.97 15.52
CA THR A 408 -18.14 19.85 16.24
C THR A 408 -16.69 19.39 16.14
N GLU A 409 -16.45 18.09 16.02
CA GLU A 409 -15.12 17.51 15.86
C GLU A 409 -15.14 16.38 14.82
N VAL A 410 -14.04 16.26 14.08
CA VAL A 410 -13.73 15.04 13.30
C VAL A 410 -12.52 14.37 13.97
N ASN A 411 -12.67 13.09 14.29
CA ASN A 411 -11.67 12.29 14.97
C ASN A 411 -11.07 11.28 13.99
N MET A 412 -9.76 11.06 14.03
CA MET A 412 -9.07 10.14 13.15
C MET A 412 -8.00 9.35 13.89
N LEU A 413 -7.94 8.05 13.63
CA LEU A 413 -6.84 7.17 13.98
C LEU A 413 -6.02 6.85 12.74
N ALA A 414 -4.70 7.01 12.82
CA ALA A 414 -3.80 6.80 11.69
C ALA A 414 -2.43 6.26 12.13
N CYS A 415 -1.81 5.45 11.28
CA CYS A 415 -0.45 4.95 11.48
C CYS A 415 0.55 6.04 11.07
N ARG A 416 1.08 6.76 12.08
CA ARG A 416 2.00 7.88 11.85
C ARG A 416 3.44 7.45 12.00
N LEU A 417 4.25 7.80 10.99
CA LEU A 417 5.71 7.77 11.02
C LEU A 417 6.26 9.20 11.10
N THR A 418 7.36 9.38 11.79
CA THR A 418 8.06 10.68 11.86
C THR A 418 9.02 10.90 10.68
N SER A 419 9.17 9.90 9.81
CA SER A 419 10.04 9.94 8.63
C SER A 419 9.45 9.13 7.47
N ALA A 420 10.11 9.17 6.31
CA ALA A 420 9.77 8.35 5.16
C ALA A 420 10.64 7.08 5.04
N THR A 421 11.31 6.67 6.11
CA THR A 421 12.24 5.52 6.15
C THR A 421 11.60 4.24 5.60
N LEU A 422 10.31 4.03 5.84
CA LEU A 422 9.55 2.89 5.31
C LEU A 422 9.66 2.76 3.79
N ILE A 423 9.54 3.86 3.04
CA ILE A 423 9.59 3.84 1.55
C ILE A 423 10.97 3.42 1.07
N TYR A 424 12.02 3.94 1.70
CA TYR A 424 13.39 3.61 1.32
C TYR A 424 13.73 2.16 1.71
N ALA A 425 13.37 1.76 2.93
CA ALA A 425 13.61 0.41 3.44
C ALA A 425 12.91 -0.67 2.60
N SER A 426 11.68 -0.41 2.12
CA SER A 426 10.94 -1.31 1.23
C SER A 426 11.59 -1.51 -0.16
N GLY A 427 12.59 -0.70 -0.50
CA GLY A 427 13.45 -0.88 -1.68
C GLY A 427 14.87 -1.33 -1.32
N ASN A 428 15.14 -1.68 -0.06
CA ASN A 428 16.48 -1.96 0.45
C ASN A 428 17.47 -0.80 0.20
N ILE A 429 16.97 0.44 0.30
CA ILE A 429 17.71 1.68 0.06
C ILE A 429 17.88 2.41 1.39
N ALA A 430 19.08 2.89 1.67
CA ALA A 430 19.32 3.74 2.84
C ALA A 430 18.56 5.08 2.65
N ALA A 431 17.82 5.49 3.67
CA ALA A 431 17.17 6.80 3.66
C ALA A 431 18.23 7.91 3.57
N PRO A 432 17.97 8.99 2.80
CA PRO A 432 18.85 10.14 2.78
C PRO A 432 19.06 10.69 4.19
N VAL A 433 20.30 11.00 4.55
CA VAL A 433 20.60 11.65 5.84
C VAL A 433 20.02 13.06 5.78
N GLU A 434 19.01 13.31 6.58
CA GLU A 434 18.44 14.66 6.72
C GLU A 434 19.51 15.59 7.29
N ARG A 435 19.87 16.63 6.53
CA ARG A 435 20.70 17.70 7.06
C ARG A 435 19.81 18.53 7.98
N LYS A 436 19.78 18.21 9.28
CA LYS A 436 19.16 19.11 10.26
C LYS A 436 19.79 20.49 10.09
N PRO A 437 19.00 21.57 9.96
CA PRO A 437 19.59 22.91 9.93
C PRO A 437 20.45 23.06 11.19
N LYS A 438 21.72 23.42 11.03
CA LYS A 438 22.58 23.72 12.17
C LYS A 438 21.92 24.85 12.94
N VAL A 439 21.29 24.55 14.06
CA VAL A 439 20.88 25.58 15.00
C VAL A 439 22.17 26.21 15.50
N VAL A 440 22.56 27.32 14.90
CA VAL A 440 23.63 28.15 15.43
C VAL A 440 23.05 28.77 16.69
N LEU A 441 23.27 28.12 17.81
CA LEU A 441 23.09 28.76 19.11
C LEU A 441 24.00 29.97 19.07
N ALA A 442 23.42 31.18 18.94
CA ALA A 442 24.16 32.41 19.08
C ALA A 442 24.82 32.37 20.46
N GLU A 443 26.13 32.17 20.48
CA GLU A 443 26.90 32.33 21.70
C GLU A 443 26.63 33.77 22.22
N THR A 444 25.83 33.84 23.28
CA THR A 444 25.67 35.11 24.02
C THR A 444 27.06 35.49 24.47
N LYS A 445 27.64 36.55 23.83
CA LYS A 445 28.86 37.17 24.28
C LYS A 445 28.69 37.48 25.77
N LYS A 446 29.36 36.70 26.62
CA LYS A 446 29.47 36.99 28.06
C LYS A 446 29.96 38.43 28.18
N LYS A 447 29.04 39.35 28.53
CA LYS A 447 29.42 40.67 28.96
C LYS A 447 30.40 40.54 30.11
N ARG A 448 31.63 40.97 29.89
CA ARG A 448 32.68 41.04 30.92
C ARG A 448 32.13 41.88 32.05
N ARG A 449 31.77 41.25 33.17
CA ARG A 449 31.35 41.95 34.41
C ARG A 449 32.51 42.79 34.88
N MET A 450 32.30 44.10 35.03
CA MET A 450 33.17 44.98 35.78
C MET A 450 33.00 44.68 37.29
N PRO A 451 34.06 44.57 38.08
CA PRO A 451 33.95 44.02 39.43
C PRO A 451 33.44 44.96 40.52
N PHE A 452 32.67 45.99 40.23
CA PHE A 452 32.41 47.01 41.26
C PHE A 452 30.93 47.31 41.61
N PHE A 453 29.96 46.63 41.04
CA PHE A 453 28.56 46.83 41.47
C PHE A 453 27.81 45.49 41.49
N SER A 454 27.99 44.70 42.53
CA SER A 454 27.21 43.49 42.78
C SER A 454 26.69 43.51 44.24
N LYS A 455 25.70 44.34 44.52
CA LYS A 455 24.99 44.24 45.82
C LYS A 455 23.49 44.45 45.79
N TYR A 456 22.87 44.73 44.63
CA TYR A 456 21.42 44.86 44.55
C TYR A 456 20.98 44.41 43.16
N ASP A 457 20.79 43.11 42.91
CA ASP A 457 19.91 42.61 41.89
C ASP A 457 19.68 41.11 42.10
N ASP A 458 18.79 40.82 43.05
CA ASP A 458 18.03 39.59 43.08
C ASP A 458 16.63 39.93 42.55
N ALA A 459 16.42 39.68 41.24
CA ALA A 459 15.07 39.56 40.69
C ALA A 459 15.14 38.65 39.46
N GLU A 460 14.55 37.47 39.60
CA GLU A 460 14.28 36.52 38.55
C GLU A 460 13.46 37.15 37.43
N SER A 461 13.90 36.99 36.20
CA SER A 461 12.99 36.82 35.07
C SER A 461 13.72 36.09 33.95
N THR A 462 13.45 34.81 33.81
CA THR A 462 13.82 34.02 32.65
C THR A 462 12.75 34.17 31.58
N VAL A 463 12.98 35.04 30.61
CA VAL A 463 12.24 35.10 29.36
C VAL A 463 13.17 34.55 28.28
N TYR A 464 12.86 33.38 27.77
CA TYR A 464 13.51 32.84 26.58
C TYR A 464 12.85 33.43 25.33
N GLU A 465 13.44 34.45 24.73
CA GLU A 465 13.12 34.81 23.34
C GLU A 465 13.90 33.95 22.37
N ARG A 466 13.18 33.16 21.59
CA ARG A 466 13.68 32.41 20.46
C ARG A 466 13.57 33.30 19.22
N ALA A 467 14.68 33.90 18.79
CA ALA A 467 14.76 34.55 17.48
C ALA A 467 15.54 33.59 16.52
N ALA A 468 14.86 33.06 15.52
CA ALA A 468 15.50 32.40 14.40
C ALA A 468 15.80 33.44 13.32
N LEU A 469 17.07 33.66 13.05
CA LEU A 469 17.53 34.42 11.89
C LEU A 469 17.90 33.42 10.77
N LEU A 470 17.18 33.53 9.68
CA LEU A 470 17.53 32.88 8.40
C LEU A 470 18.53 33.80 7.68
N GLU A 471 19.76 33.38 7.57
CA GLU A 471 20.71 33.99 6.64
C GLU A 471 20.72 33.22 5.32
N SER A 472 20.59 33.94 4.22
CA SER A 472 20.82 33.45 2.86
C SER A 472 22.32 33.22 2.62
N PRO A 473 22.73 32.22 1.84
CA PRO A 473 24.13 31.97 1.57
C PRO A 473 24.68 33.04 0.60
N ASP A 474 25.71 33.77 1.04
CA ASP A 474 26.52 34.57 0.15
C ASP A 474 27.43 33.70 -0.73
N GLU A 475 27.43 34.02 -2.00
CA GLU A 475 28.32 33.46 -3.02
C GLU A 475 29.74 33.97 -2.81
N ASP A 476 30.65 33.15 -2.32
CA ASP A 476 32.10 33.24 -2.56
C ASP A 476 32.76 31.91 -2.14
N GLU A 477 32.85 30.96 -3.06
CA GLU A 477 33.68 29.77 -2.93
C GLU A 477 34.94 29.84 -3.77
N GLU A 478 36.06 29.92 -3.10
CA GLU A 478 37.40 29.64 -3.67
C GLU A 478 37.49 28.19 -4.15
N LYS A 479 37.94 28.03 -5.41
CA LYS A 479 38.19 26.75 -6.05
C LYS A 479 39.41 26.06 -5.46
N GLU A 480 39.21 24.95 -4.77
CA GLU A 480 40.26 23.98 -4.49
C GLU A 480 40.40 22.95 -5.61
N PRO A 481 41.63 22.44 -5.92
CA PRO A 481 41.85 21.62 -7.10
C PRO A 481 41.41 20.15 -6.87
N PHE A 482 40.80 19.57 -7.92
CA PHE A 482 40.43 18.17 -8.01
C PHE A 482 41.61 17.23 -7.78
N VAL A 483 41.56 16.44 -6.73
CA VAL A 483 42.40 15.27 -6.53
C VAL A 483 41.69 14.04 -7.09
N HIS A 484 42.27 13.43 -8.12
CA HIS A 484 41.84 12.13 -8.63
C HIS A 484 42.11 11.07 -7.56
N ILE A 485 41.02 10.56 -6.92
CA ILE A 485 41.09 9.36 -6.09
C ILE A 485 40.57 8.20 -6.93
N ASN A 486 41.42 7.22 -7.21
CA ASN A 486 41.01 5.94 -7.77
C ASN A 486 39.97 5.28 -6.84
N PRO A 487 38.84 4.76 -7.36
CA PRO A 487 37.91 4.02 -6.56
C PRO A 487 38.52 2.66 -6.18
N GLY A 488 38.96 2.53 -4.94
CA GLY A 488 39.19 1.23 -4.32
C GLY A 488 37.84 0.48 -4.19
N PRO A 489 37.88 -0.83 -4.00
CA PRO A 489 36.66 -1.63 -3.91
C PRO A 489 35.77 -1.12 -2.77
N SER A 490 34.50 -0.85 -3.10
CA SER A 490 33.49 -0.46 -2.13
C SER A 490 33.44 -1.47 -1.00
N PRO A 491 33.45 -1.05 0.27
CA PRO A 491 33.19 -1.97 1.37
C PRO A 491 31.77 -2.50 1.25
N SER A 492 31.60 -3.79 1.40
CA SER A 492 30.33 -4.48 1.50
C SER A 492 29.47 -3.82 2.57
N PRO A 493 28.18 -3.49 2.29
CA PRO A 493 27.30 -2.88 3.28
C PRO A 493 26.85 -3.83 4.41
N PHE A 494 27.36 -5.03 4.47
CA PHE A 494 26.99 -6.06 5.45
C PHE A 494 28.18 -6.51 6.32
N THR A 495 28.74 -5.59 7.08
CA THR A 495 29.33 -5.95 8.38
C THR A 495 28.28 -5.60 9.43
N ALA A 496 27.89 -6.61 10.23
CA ALA A 496 27.06 -6.40 11.40
C ALA A 496 27.67 -5.26 12.24
N PRO A 497 26.88 -4.29 12.70
CA PRO A 497 27.38 -3.29 13.62
C PRO A 497 27.83 -3.99 14.89
N ASP A 498 29.07 -3.71 15.29
CA ASP A 498 29.61 -4.08 16.58
C ASP A 498 28.67 -3.58 17.69
N GLU A 499 28.25 -4.46 18.60
CA GLU A 499 27.25 -4.19 19.65
C GLU A 499 27.76 -3.24 20.76
N THR A 500 28.46 -2.20 20.39
CA THR A 500 28.73 -1.07 21.31
C THR A 500 27.90 0.14 20.86
N LEU A 501 26.58 0.05 21.03
CA LEU A 501 25.72 1.21 20.90
C LEU A 501 25.97 2.13 22.10
N ASN A 502 26.55 3.29 21.83
CA ASN A 502 26.52 4.41 22.76
C ASN A 502 25.07 4.78 23.06
N GLU A 503 24.65 4.66 24.30
CA GLU A 503 23.30 4.96 24.80
C GLU A 503 22.87 6.45 24.63
N ASP A 504 23.71 7.31 24.08
CA ASP A 504 23.47 8.75 23.90
C ASP A 504 23.00 9.16 22.49
N SER A 505 22.54 8.23 21.64
CA SER A 505 22.02 8.57 20.32
C SER A 505 20.48 8.65 20.32
N PRO A 506 19.86 9.84 20.21
CA PRO A 506 18.39 9.98 20.20
C PRO A 506 17.72 9.49 18.90
N SER A 507 18.48 8.91 17.96
CA SER A 507 18.00 8.68 16.59
C SER A 507 17.06 7.48 16.39
N TRP A 508 17.01 6.53 17.31
CA TRP A 508 16.19 5.31 17.15
C TRP A 508 14.72 5.49 17.53
N GLU A 509 14.37 6.49 18.36
CA GLU A 509 12.98 6.80 18.69
C GLU A 509 12.22 7.54 17.57
N GLU A 510 12.93 8.14 16.62
CA GLU A 510 12.36 9.01 15.60
C GLU A 510 11.68 8.24 14.45
N ASP A 511 12.00 6.97 14.20
CA ASP A 511 11.55 6.20 13.03
C ASP A 511 10.44 5.17 13.32
N GLN A 512 9.72 5.32 14.42
CA GLN A 512 8.65 4.37 14.74
C GLN A 512 7.34 4.74 14.07
N CYS A 513 6.66 3.72 13.51
CA CYS A 513 5.26 3.82 13.10
C CYS A 513 4.37 3.45 14.29
N ARG A 514 3.48 4.36 14.70
CA ARG A 514 2.58 4.17 15.84
C ARG A 514 1.15 4.55 15.49
N LEU A 515 0.17 3.98 16.17
CA LEU A 515 -1.23 4.39 16.04
C LEU A 515 -1.45 5.71 16.77
N TYR A 516 -1.72 6.78 16.01
CA TYR A 516 -1.97 8.14 16.50
C TYR A 516 -3.46 8.46 16.47
N TYR A 517 -3.87 9.27 17.44
CA TYR A 517 -5.18 9.89 17.50
C TYR A 517 -5.08 11.37 17.17
N TYR A 518 -6.00 11.84 16.33
CA TYR A 518 -6.18 13.25 15.95
C TYR A 518 -7.62 13.67 16.17
N THR A 519 -7.81 14.93 16.64
CA THR A 519 -9.12 15.58 16.71
C THR A 519 -9.05 16.93 16.03
N PHE A 520 -9.82 17.10 14.96
CA PHE A 520 -9.94 18.35 14.20
C PHE A 520 -11.14 19.12 14.74
N ASP A 521 -10.90 20.29 15.35
CA ASP A 521 -11.95 21.14 15.93
C ASP A 521 -12.64 21.95 14.82
N LEU A 522 -13.91 21.64 14.57
CA LEU A 522 -14.77 22.34 13.62
C LEU A 522 -15.64 23.41 14.27
N SER A 523 -15.78 23.45 15.61
CA SER A 523 -16.56 24.43 16.36
C SER A 523 -15.95 25.83 16.32
N SER A 524 -14.61 25.91 16.20
CA SER A 524 -13.87 27.16 16.10
C SER A 524 -14.03 27.81 14.71
N PRO A 525 -13.97 29.15 14.59
CA PRO A 525 -13.98 29.83 13.31
C PRO A 525 -12.90 29.30 12.35
N ALA A 526 -13.19 29.26 11.04
CA ALA A 526 -12.26 28.73 10.02
C ALA A 526 -10.89 29.48 9.94
N THR A 527 -10.76 30.63 10.58
CA THR A 527 -9.51 31.39 10.70
C THR A 527 -8.57 30.86 11.79
N THR A 528 -9.04 29.94 12.64
CA THR A 528 -8.29 29.40 13.79
C THR A 528 -8.37 27.86 13.81
N ASN A 529 -8.01 27.24 12.67
CA ASN A 529 -8.04 25.78 12.56
C ASN A 529 -7.04 25.14 13.54
N ARG A 530 -7.53 24.33 14.46
CA ARG A 530 -6.76 23.74 15.54
C ARG A 530 -6.96 22.22 15.56
N ILE A 531 -5.86 21.48 15.65
CA ILE A 531 -5.88 20.08 16.07
C ILE A 531 -5.99 20.10 17.60
N ALA A 532 -7.17 19.75 18.11
CA ALA A 532 -7.45 19.80 19.54
C ALA A 532 -6.66 18.76 20.33
N HIS A 533 -6.55 17.56 19.77
CA HIS A 533 -5.83 16.43 20.36
C HIS A 533 -4.95 15.76 19.31
N GLN A 534 -3.71 15.41 19.71
CA GLN A 534 -2.75 14.73 18.86
C GLN A 534 -1.71 14.01 19.71
N TRP A 535 -1.75 12.68 19.74
CA TRP A 535 -0.77 11.81 20.41
C TRP A 535 -0.86 10.38 19.94
N ALA A 536 0.17 9.57 20.23
CA ALA A 536 0.12 8.12 20.02
C ALA A 536 -0.70 7.43 21.10
N LEU A 537 -1.49 6.42 20.70
CA LEU A 537 -2.21 5.59 21.68
C LEU A 537 -1.24 4.68 22.45
N THR A 538 -0.24 4.15 21.76
CA THR A 538 0.75 3.22 22.33
C THR A 538 2.15 3.54 21.83
N THR A 539 3.18 3.07 22.55
CA THR A 539 4.59 3.15 22.11
C THR A 539 5.00 2.04 21.14
N ILE A 540 4.22 0.96 21.05
CA ILE A 540 4.58 -0.17 20.20
C ILE A 540 4.47 0.17 18.72
N PRO A 541 5.28 -0.44 17.84
CA PRO A 541 5.11 -0.34 16.41
C PRO A 541 3.73 -0.84 15.99
N PHE A 542 3.08 -0.13 15.04
CA PHE A 542 1.74 -0.50 14.60
C PHE A 542 1.50 -0.10 13.15
N GLU A 543 1.09 -1.06 12.32
CA GLU A 543 0.72 -0.87 10.92
C GLU A 543 -0.34 -1.88 10.46
N PHE A 544 -0.84 -1.72 9.23
CA PHE A 544 -1.90 -2.52 8.64
C PHE A 544 -3.16 -2.57 9.53
N PRO A 545 -3.74 -1.40 9.84
CA PRO A 545 -4.88 -1.32 10.73
C PRO A 545 -6.14 -1.96 10.11
N SER A 546 -6.92 -2.62 10.94
CA SER A 546 -8.20 -3.22 10.59
C SER A 546 -9.21 -2.98 11.71
N VAL A 547 -10.44 -2.75 11.35
CA VAL A 547 -11.58 -2.60 12.29
C VAL A 547 -12.68 -3.57 11.92
N ARG A 548 -13.62 -3.76 12.81
CA ARG A 548 -14.86 -4.47 12.50
C ARG A 548 -15.61 -3.69 11.39
N PRO A 549 -15.99 -4.32 10.25
CA PRO A 549 -16.48 -3.61 9.08
C PRO A 549 -17.70 -2.72 9.30
N ASP A 550 -18.63 -3.11 10.17
CA ASP A 550 -19.81 -2.32 10.52
C ASP A 550 -19.51 -1.13 11.44
N ARG A 551 -18.26 -0.99 11.90
CA ARG A 551 -17.75 0.12 12.71
C ARG A 551 -16.87 1.09 11.95
N GLU A 552 -16.59 0.82 10.69
CA GLU A 552 -15.92 1.79 9.84
C GLU A 552 -16.69 3.10 9.79
N MET A 553 -15.98 4.22 9.72
CA MET A 553 -16.55 5.59 9.69
C MET A 553 -17.34 6.00 10.94
N SER A 554 -17.39 5.16 11.96
CA SER A 554 -18.00 5.43 13.27
C SER A 554 -16.99 5.16 14.38
N ALA A 555 -17.30 5.53 15.63
CA ALA A 555 -16.40 5.31 16.76
C ALA A 555 -16.22 3.81 17.05
N ALA A 556 -15.18 3.20 16.45
CA ALA A 556 -14.80 1.83 16.73
C ALA A 556 -13.97 1.76 18.02
N ARG A 557 -14.34 0.84 18.90
CA ARG A 557 -13.60 0.59 20.14
C ARG A 557 -12.29 -0.13 19.90
N TYR A 558 -12.31 -1.19 19.07
CA TYR A 558 -11.15 -2.04 18.87
C TYR A 558 -10.52 -1.85 17.48
N ILE A 559 -9.20 -1.63 17.49
CA ILE A 559 -8.37 -1.59 16.29
C ILE A 559 -7.43 -2.80 16.34
N TYR A 560 -7.42 -3.57 15.27
CA TYR A 560 -6.52 -4.70 15.07
C TYR A 560 -5.42 -4.31 14.09
N GLY A 561 -4.25 -4.94 14.18
CA GLY A 561 -3.17 -4.67 13.22
C GLY A 561 -1.92 -5.48 13.48
N CYS A 562 -0.91 -5.15 12.71
CA CYS A 562 0.39 -5.78 12.70
C CYS A 562 1.38 -5.04 13.58
N SER A 563 2.22 -5.79 14.27
CA SER A 563 3.30 -5.28 15.10
C SER A 563 4.52 -6.21 15.01
N THR A 564 5.54 -5.92 15.79
CA THR A 564 6.73 -6.76 15.88
C THR A 564 7.24 -6.80 17.32
N SER A 565 7.85 -7.92 17.71
CA SER A 565 8.55 -8.06 18.98
C SER A 565 9.86 -7.27 19.00
N SER A 566 10.41 -6.90 17.83
CA SER A 566 11.56 -6.02 17.69
C SER A 566 11.23 -4.57 18.01
N THR A 567 12.24 -3.73 18.24
CA THR A 567 12.04 -2.36 18.74
C THR A 567 11.43 -1.39 17.72
N SER A 568 11.49 -1.67 16.41
CA SER A 568 10.90 -0.81 15.38
C SER A 568 10.58 -1.53 14.08
N PHE A 569 9.55 -1.08 13.36
CA PHE A 569 9.31 -1.50 11.97
C PHE A 569 10.45 -1.08 11.04
N GLY A 570 11.11 0.05 11.27
CA GLY A 570 12.23 0.51 10.46
C GLY A 570 13.38 -0.49 10.44
N SER A 571 13.75 -1.06 11.58
CA SER A 571 14.78 -2.11 11.65
C SER A 571 14.29 -3.45 11.08
N ALA A 572 13.01 -3.77 11.19
CA ALA A 572 12.43 -4.95 10.58
C ALA A 572 12.32 -4.80 9.05
N LEU A 573 11.95 -3.63 8.55
CA LEU A 573 11.81 -3.32 7.13
C LEU A 573 13.14 -3.36 6.38
N GLY A 574 14.24 -2.92 6.99
CA GLY A 574 15.57 -2.98 6.37
C GLY A 574 16.07 -4.40 6.10
N LYS A 575 15.39 -5.43 6.64
CA LYS A 575 15.66 -6.86 6.44
C LYS A 575 14.51 -7.62 5.77
N ALA A 576 13.60 -6.92 5.07
CA ALA A 576 12.28 -7.38 4.62
C ALA A 576 11.31 -7.57 5.82
N THR A 577 10.21 -6.82 5.79
CA THR A 577 9.25 -6.73 6.92
C THR A 577 8.67 -8.07 7.29
N LYS A 578 8.94 -8.51 8.51
CA LYS A 578 8.41 -9.75 9.06
C LYS A 578 7.56 -9.41 10.29
N ILE A 579 6.30 -9.79 10.20
CA ILE A 579 5.30 -9.53 11.24
C ILE A 579 5.23 -10.77 12.14
N ASP A 580 5.71 -10.64 13.37
CA ASP A 580 5.71 -11.72 14.36
C ASP A 580 4.73 -11.48 15.51
N VAL A 581 4.03 -10.34 15.54
CA VAL A 581 2.98 -10.02 16.51
C VAL A 581 1.77 -9.40 15.82
N LEU A 582 0.58 -9.91 16.16
CA LEU A 582 -0.69 -9.24 15.88
C LEU A 582 -1.19 -8.60 17.17
N VAL A 583 -1.80 -7.42 17.07
CA VAL A 583 -2.28 -6.69 18.24
C VAL A 583 -3.73 -6.25 18.09
N LYS A 584 -4.40 -6.14 19.23
CA LYS A 584 -5.72 -5.54 19.45
C LYS A 584 -5.56 -4.38 20.41
N ILE A 585 -6.05 -3.21 20.05
CA ILE A 585 -5.97 -1.98 20.84
C ILE A 585 -7.40 -1.53 21.15
N ASP A 586 -7.75 -1.36 22.43
CA ASP A 586 -8.95 -0.67 22.89
C ASP A 586 -8.72 0.85 22.70
N ALA A 587 -8.98 1.31 21.49
CA ALA A 587 -8.66 2.67 21.08
C ALA A 587 -9.50 3.70 21.84
N LEU A 588 -10.80 3.44 22.08
CA LEU A 588 -11.66 4.40 22.79
C LEU A 588 -11.24 4.55 24.26
N ALA A 589 -10.87 3.47 24.93
CA ALA A 589 -10.37 3.53 26.32
C ALA A 589 -9.05 4.34 26.40
N LEU A 590 -8.14 4.16 25.41
CA LEU A 590 -6.90 4.92 25.37
C LEU A 590 -7.13 6.37 24.96
N VAL A 591 -8.08 6.66 24.07
CA VAL A 591 -8.49 8.02 23.72
C VAL A 591 -9.05 8.74 24.94
N GLU A 592 -9.96 8.11 25.68
CA GLU A 592 -10.53 8.68 26.91
C GLU A 592 -9.43 8.97 27.96
N LYS A 593 -8.53 8.01 28.19
CA LYS A 593 -7.39 8.18 29.08
C LYS A 593 -6.48 9.32 28.64
N GLY A 594 -6.20 9.43 27.33
CA GLY A 594 -5.38 10.48 26.74
C GLY A 594 -6.05 11.86 26.83
N ARG A 595 -7.38 11.96 26.65
CA ARG A 595 -8.13 13.20 26.84
C ARG A 595 -8.11 13.66 28.31
N ALA A 596 -8.25 12.72 29.27
CA ALA A 596 -8.18 13.02 30.69
C ALA A 596 -6.77 13.41 31.17
N SER A 597 -5.71 12.82 30.57
CA SER A 597 -4.31 13.09 30.91
C SER A 597 -3.44 13.07 29.63
N PRO A 598 -3.44 14.17 28.87
CA PRO A 598 -2.73 14.22 27.60
C PRO A 598 -1.22 14.02 27.76
N PRO A 599 -0.57 13.25 26.86
CA PRO A 599 0.88 13.21 26.77
C PRO A 599 1.49 14.63 26.61
N ARG A 600 2.66 14.85 27.19
CA ARG A 600 3.29 16.18 27.25
C ARG A 600 3.78 16.70 25.90
N SER A 601 3.90 15.83 24.90
CA SER A 601 4.37 16.18 23.56
C SER A 601 3.59 15.42 22.49
N VAL A 602 3.64 15.90 21.25
CA VAL A 602 3.06 15.23 20.07
C VAL A 602 3.63 13.82 19.88
N GLY A 603 4.90 13.60 20.19
CA GLY A 603 5.54 12.28 20.14
C GLY A 603 5.25 11.38 21.34
N GLY A 604 4.52 11.88 22.35
CA GLY A 604 4.18 11.12 23.55
C GLY A 604 3.09 10.08 23.30
N SER A 605 3.04 9.05 24.15
CA SER A 605 2.08 7.94 24.09
C SER A 605 1.27 7.83 25.37
N VAL A 606 0.03 7.36 25.25
CA VAL A 606 -0.87 7.13 26.39
C VAL A 606 -0.49 5.85 27.13
N ASP A 607 -0.28 4.76 26.39
CA ASP A 607 0.30 3.52 26.92
C ASP A 607 1.79 3.48 26.54
N THR A 608 2.64 3.48 27.56
CA THR A 608 4.11 3.53 27.41
C THR A 608 4.80 2.19 27.58
N ARG A 609 4.02 1.11 27.71
CA ARG A 609 4.60 -0.24 27.88
C ARG A 609 5.29 -0.72 26.60
N SER A 610 6.36 -1.49 26.78
CA SER A 610 7.01 -2.20 25.69
C SER A 610 6.17 -3.39 25.21
N MET A 611 6.43 -3.90 24.01
CA MET A 611 5.77 -5.09 23.48
C MET A 611 5.95 -6.28 24.42
N ALA A 612 7.12 -6.48 24.98
CA ALA A 612 7.40 -7.56 25.94
C ALA A 612 6.50 -7.45 27.20
N ALA A 613 6.27 -6.24 27.70
CA ALA A 613 5.39 -6.03 28.84
C ALA A 613 3.91 -6.28 28.50
N ILE A 614 3.48 -5.96 27.28
CA ILE A 614 2.13 -6.23 26.78
C ILE A 614 1.91 -7.75 26.63
N LEU A 615 2.85 -8.46 26.00
CA LEU A 615 2.78 -9.91 25.79
C LEU A 615 2.81 -10.69 27.12
N ALA A 616 3.49 -10.17 28.15
CA ALA A 616 3.54 -10.76 29.48
C ALA A 616 2.30 -10.45 30.33
N SER A 617 1.40 -9.54 29.88
CA SER A 617 0.22 -9.15 30.65
C SER A 617 -0.81 -10.26 30.73
N ALA A 618 -1.25 -10.56 31.97
CA ALA A 618 -2.34 -11.50 32.24
C ALA A 618 -3.68 -10.79 32.52
N ALA A 619 -3.73 -9.44 32.43
CA ALA A 619 -4.93 -8.68 32.74
C ALA A 619 -6.01 -8.94 31.69
N VAL A 620 -7.22 -9.28 32.13
CA VAL A 620 -8.36 -9.57 31.25
C VAL A 620 -8.80 -8.30 30.52
N GLU A 621 -8.84 -7.17 31.22
CA GLU A 621 -9.24 -5.85 30.71
C GLU A 621 -8.05 -5.01 30.24
N ASP A 622 -6.99 -5.67 29.73
CA ASP A 622 -5.84 -4.93 29.20
C ASP A 622 -6.25 -4.19 27.91
N PRO A 623 -6.03 -2.86 27.83
CA PRO A 623 -6.38 -2.09 26.63
C PRO A 623 -5.54 -2.47 25.40
N VAL A 624 -4.42 -3.17 25.58
CA VAL A 624 -3.60 -3.65 24.47
C VAL A 624 -3.28 -5.12 24.66
N LYS A 625 -3.76 -5.96 23.75
CA LYS A 625 -3.50 -7.40 23.75
C LYS A 625 -2.66 -7.78 22.53
N GLY A 626 -1.68 -8.65 22.70
CA GLY A 626 -0.83 -9.16 21.62
C GLY A 626 -0.97 -10.68 21.46
N PHE A 627 -0.96 -11.12 20.19
CA PHE A 627 -0.77 -12.51 19.80
C PHE A 627 0.60 -12.64 19.17
N GLN A 628 1.54 -13.29 19.85
CA GLN A 628 2.86 -13.57 19.30
C GLN A 628 2.82 -14.84 18.47
N MET A 629 3.33 -14.74 17.24
CA MET A 629 3.54 -15.91 16.39
C MET A 629 4.57 -16.86 17.02
N PRO A 630 4.46 -18.18 16.80
CA PRO A 630 5.52 -19.11 17.18
C PRO A 630 6.86 -18.73 16.53
N GLU A 631 7.96 -19.14 17.14
CA GLU A 631 9.31 -18.90 16.60
C GLU A 631 9.43 -19.39 15.14
N GLY A 632 9.96 -18.54 14.26
CA GLY A 632 10.10 -18.80 12.84
C GLY A 632 8.84 -18.58 12.01
N TRP A 633 7.68 -18.35 12.62
CA TRP A 633 6.43 -18.05 11.94
C TRP A 633 6.19 -16.55 11.83
N PHE A 634 5.71 -16.13 10.66
CA PHE A 634 5.37 -14.73 10.37
C PHE A 634 3.98 -14.62 9.78
N ALA A 635 3.23 -13.66 10.30
CA ALA A 635 1.87 -13.34 9.87
C ALA A 635 1.86 -12.32 8.74
N GLN A 636 0.68 -12.18 8.13
CA GLN A 636 0.32 -11.07 7.24
C GLN A 636 -0.85 -10.31 7.87
N GLU A 637 -1.33 -9.25 7.20
CA GLU A 637 -2.45 -8.42 7.68
C GLU A 637 -3.65 -9.26 8.14
N PRO A 638 -4.17 -9.04 9.36
CA PRO A 638 -5.37 -9.72 9.82
C PRO A 638 -6.64 -9.02 9.33
N ARG A 639 -7.68 -9.79 8.98
CA ARG A 639 -9.02 -9.28 8.69
C ARG A 639 -10.04 -9.82 9.67
N PHE A 640 -10.88 -8.92 10.16
CA PHE A 640 -11.92 -9.25 11.12
C PHE A 640 -13.16 -9.81 10.40
N VAL A 641 -13.69 -10.92 10.93
CA VAL A 641 -14.98 -11.50 10.56
C VAL A 641 -15.84 -11.60 11.82
N ALA A 642 -17.01 -10.98 11.81
CA ALA A 642 -17.91 -10.98 12.96
C ALA A 642 -18.50 -12.37 13.20
N ALA A 643 -18.65 -12.75 14.47
CA ALA A 643 -19.43 -13.93 14.85
C ALA A 643 -20.94 -13.63 14.82
N GLU A 644 -21.80 -14.59 14.55
CA GLU A 644 -23.26 -14.41 14.54
C GLU A 644 -23.83 -14.23 15.95
N GLY A 645 -24.92 -13.47 16.09
CA GLY A 645 -25.66 -13.31 17.34
C GLY A 645 -24.99 -12.42 18.38
N ASN A 646 -24.24 -11.47 18.02
CA ASN A 646 -23.18 -10.80 18.74
C ASN A 646 -23.58 -9.62 19.60
N GLU A 647 -23.14 -9.59 20.87
CA GLU A 647 -23.26 -8.43 21.77
C GLU A 647 -21.95 -7.59 21.85
N GLY A 648 -20.78 -8.17 21.57
CA GLY A 648 -19.47 -7.52 21.69
C GLY A 648 -18.88 -7.08 20.34
N GLU A 649 -18.24 -5.90 20.29
CA GLU A 649 -17.55 -5.43 19.08
C GLU A 649 -16.37 -6.34 18.71
N ASP A 650 -15.74 -6.99 19.69
CA ASP A 650 -14.63 -7.93 19.51
C ASP A 650 -15.04 -9.40 19.37
N ASP A 651 -16.35 -9.68 19.30
CA ASP A 651 -16.84 -11.03 19.04
C ASP A 651 -16.67 -11.37 17.56
N GLY A 652 -15.67 -12.17 17.29
CA GLY A 652 -15.32 -12.54 15.92
C GLY A 652 -13.96 -13.18 15.81
N TRP A 653 -13.51 -13.26 14.58
CA TRP A 653 -12.34 -13.98 14.15
C TRP A 653 -11.41 -13.08 13.36
N LEU A 654 -10.09 -13.26 13.55
CA LEU A 654 -9.06 -12.66 12.71
C LEU A 654 -8.53 -13.72 11.77
N LEU A 655 -8.66 -13.48 10.46
CA LEU A 655 -8.14 -14.33 9.40
C LEU A 655 -6.86 -13.71 8.85
N PHE A 656 -5.79 -14.51 8.74
CA PHE A 656 -4.53 -14.07 8.17
C PHE A 656 -3.72 -15.23 7.60
N TYR A 657 -2.95 -14.98 6.56
CA TYR A 657 -1.96 -15.94 6.08
C TYR A 657 -0.73 -15.92 6.98
N ALA A 658 -0.18 -17.10 7.23
CA ALA A 658 1.03 -17.31 8.01
C ALA A 658 2.01 -18.20 7.25
N PHE A 659 3.30 -17.96 7.45
CA PHE A 659 4.36 -18.73 6.82
C PHE A 659 5.44 -19.09 7.84
N ASP A 660 5.87 -20.35 7.81
CA ASP A 660 6.97 -20.87 8.61
C ASP A 660 8.27 -20.77 7.81
N GLU A 661 9.15 -19.86 8.18
CA GLU A 661 10.47 -19.71 7.54
C GLU A 661 11.45 -20.83 7.87
N GLY A 662 11.12 -21.70 8.83
CA GLY A 662 11.85 -22.95 9.04
C GLY A 662 11.80 -23.89 7.82
N GLN A 663 10.89 -23.65 6.88
CA GLN A 663 10.82 -24.37 5.59
C GLN A 663 11.82 -23.86 4.55
N LEU A 664 12.47 -22.71 4.79
CA LEU A 664 13.47 -22.15 3.87
C LEU A 664 14.80 -22.88 4.00
N LEU A 665 15.61 -22.82 2.94
CA LEU A 665 16.99 -23.30 2.97
C LEU A 665 17.85 -22.42 3.90
N PRO A 666 19.02 -22.91 4.37
CA PRO A 666 19.94 -22.09 5.16
C PRO A 666 20.40 -20.79 4.46
N SER A 667 20.28 -20.72 3.13
CA SER A 667 20.52 -19.50 2.34
C SER A 667 19.38 -18.48 2.43
N GLY A 668 18.24 -18.82 3.05
CA GLY A 668 17.03 -18.00 3.07
C GLY A 668 16.17 -18.15 1.81
N ASP A 669 16.54 -19.03 0.89
CA ASP A 669 15.78 -19.27 -0.36
C ASP A 669 14.69 -20.33 -0.18
N VAL A 670 13.68 -20.29 -1.06
CA VAL A 670 12.64 -21.33 -1.14
C VAL A 670 13.27 -22.59 -1.75
N PRO A 671 13.11 -23.77 -1.11
CA PRO A 671 13.60 -25.03 -1.67
C PRO A 671 12.84 -25.38 -2.96
N GLY A 672 13.56 -25.69 -4.04
CA GLY A 672 12.98 -26.20 -5.30
C GLY A 672 12.45 -27.62 -5.17
N GLU A 673 11.68 -28.09 -6.19
CA GLU A 673 11.14 -29.48 -6.22
C GLU A 673 12.24 -30.56 -6.13
N ASP A 674 13.39 -30.30 -6.76
CA ASP A 674 14.56 -31.19 -6.76
C ASP A 674 15.55 -30.96 -5.60
N GLY A 675 15.17 -30.12 -4.62
CA GLY A 675 16.06 -29.74 -3.50
C GLY A 675 17.12 -28.68 -3.85
N GLY A 676 17.09 -28.13 -5.07
CA GLY A 676 17.89 -26.97 -5.51
C GLY A 676 17.30 -25.65 -5.06
N VAL A 677 17.97 -24.55 -5.42
CA VAL A 677 17.48 -23.17 -5.17
C VAL A 677 16.56 -22.73 -6.31
N GLY A 678 15.37 -22.28 -5.95
CA GLY A 678 14.44 -21.64 -6.89
C GLY A 678 13.44 -22.59 -7.55
N GLY A 679 12.22 -22.16 -7.65
CA GLY A 679 11.06 -22.87 -8.17
C GLY A 679 9.88 -22.82 -7.20
N GLU A 680 8.75 -23.37 -7.63
CA GLU A 680 7.53 -23.51 -6.84
C GLU A 680 7.68 -24.66 -5.85
N GLY A 681 8.54 -24.44 -4.85
CA GLY A 681 9.05 -25.49 -3.98
C GLY A 681 8.04 -26.07 -3.00
N LYS A 682 8.49 -27.01 -2.19
CA LYS A 682 7.72 -27.73 -1.17
C LYS A 682 7.20 -26.86 -0.02
N ALA A 683 7.68 -25.61 0.09
CA ALA A 683 7.25 -24.68 1.13
C ALA A 683 5.79 -24.25 0.92
N LYS A 684 4.99 -24.28 2.00
CA LYS A 684 3.56 -24.01 1.99
C LYS A 684 3.21 -23.00 3.07
N SER A 685 2.23 -22.15 2.79
CA SER A 685 1.63 -21.26 3.78
C SER A 685 0.43 -21.92 4.45
N GLU A 686 -0.03 -21.31 5.52
CA GLU A 686 -1.28 -21.64 6.19
C GLU A 686 -2.17 -20.40 6.28
N LEU A 687 -3.49 -20.58 6.39
CA LEU A 687 -4.38 -19.56 6.89
C LEU A 687 -4.77 -19.92 8.32
N TRP A 688 -4.64 -18.95 9.22
CA TRP A 688 -5.01 -19.12 10.62
C TRP A 688 -6.26 -18.31 10.94
N VAL A 689 -7.11 -18.90 11.81
CA VAL A 689 -8.32 -18.27 12.35
C VAL A 689 -8.10 -18.08 13.85
N LEU A 690 -7.89 -16.83 14.25
CA LEU A 690 -7.59 -16.43 15.63
C LEU A 690 -8.83 -15.77 16.26
N SER A 691 -9.14 -16.09 17.50
CA SER A 691 -10.17 -15.39 18.27
C SER A 691 -9.80 -13.93 18.50
N ALA A 692 -10.61 -13.01 17.98
CA ALA A 692 -10.40 -11.57 18.14
C ALA A 692 -10.70 -11.10 19.58
N ARG A 693 -11.50 -11.85 20.33
CA ARG A 693 -11.85 -11.53 21.72
C ARG A 693 -10.65 -11.66 22.64
N ASP A 694 -9.98 -12.81 22.63
CA ASP A 694 -8.90 -13.12 23.58
C ASP A 694 -7.49 -12.87 23.02
N MET A 695 -7.32 -12.81 21.70
CA MET A 695 -6.01 -12.71 21.03
C MET A 695 -5.04 -13.81 21.46
N LYS A 696 -5.54 -15.03 21.66
CA LYS A 696 -4.75 -16.19 22.14
C LYS A 696 -5.14 -17.49 21.45
N THR A 697 -6.45 -17.70 21.25
CA THR A 697 -6.96 -18.98 20.78
C THR A 697 -6.99 -19.04 19.26
N VAL A 698 -6.12 -19.82 18.65
CA VAL A 698 -6.19 -20.20 17.23
C VAL A 698 -7.18 -21.36 17.11
N VAL A 699 -8.36 -21.11 16.55
CA VAL A 699 -9.46 -22.09 16.48
C VAL A 699 -9.34 -23.03 15.28
N ALA A 700 -8.73 -22.56 14.19
CA ALA A 700 -8.46 -23.37 13.01
C ALA A 700 -7.16 -22.95 12.31
N ARG A 701 -6.51 -23.92 11.66
CA ARG A 701 -5.36 -23.72 10.79
C ARG A 701 -5.59 -24.50 9.50
N VAL A 702 -5.64 -23.81 8.37
CA VAL A 702 -5.83 -24.40 7.05
C VAL A 702 -4.49 -24.45 6.32
N ARG A 703 -4.08 -25.66 5.91
CA ARG A 703 -2.84 -25.89 5.15
C ARG A 703 -3.09 -25.66 3.67
N LEU A 704 -2.39 -24.71 3.08
CA LEU A 704 -2.53 -24.38 1.66
C LEU A 704 -1.73 -25.35 0.77
N PRO A 705 -2.16 -25.55 -0.48
CA PRO A 705 -1.44 -26.41 -1.40
C PRO A 705 -0.08 -25.84 -1.82
N GLN A 706 0.10 -24.51 -1.72
CA GLN A 706 1.34 -23.80 -2.07
C GLN A 706 1.63 -22.65 -1.11
N ARG A 707 2.75 -21.97 -1.32
CA ARG A 707 3.17 -20.78 -0.63
C ARG A 707 2.33 -19.57 -1.10
N VAL A 708 1.97 -18.69 -0.17
CA VAL A 708 1.45 -17.35 -0.43
C VAL A 708 2.54 -16.35 -0.07
N PRO A 709 3.12 -15.61 -1.04
CA PRO A 709 4.11 -14.59 -0.75
C PRO A 709 3.59 -13.54 0.22
N TYR A 710 4.48 -12.87 0.96
CA TYR A 710 4.10 -11.74 1.79
C TYR A 710 3.53 -10.63 0.90
N GLY A 711 2.20 -10.47 0.96
CA GLY A 711 1.43 -9.52 0.16
C GLY A 711 1.12 -8.23 0.90
N LEU A 712 0.14 -7.46 0.38
CA LEU A 712 -0.26 -6.18 0.95
C LEU A 712 -1.60 -6.32 1.69
N HIS A 713 -2.73 -5.94 1.09
CA HIS A 713 -4.01 -5.94 1.77
C HIS A 713 -4.94 -7.07 1.36
N GLY A 714 -5.81 -7.47 2.27
CA GLY A 714 -6.84 -8.46 2.03
C GLY A 714 -8.22 -7.99 2.46
N SER A 715 -9.26 -8.71 2.01
CA SER A 715 -10.65 -8.47 2.40
C SER A 715 -11.39 -9.77 2.61
N TRP A 716 -12.43 -9.69 3.42
CA TRP A 716 -13.41 -10.76 3.60
C TRP A 716 -14.62 -10.47 2.73
N PHE A 717 -15.09 -11.46 2.01
CA PHE A 717 -16.32 -11.44 1.22
C PHE A 717 -17.23 -12.53 1.76
N ASP A 718 -18.38 -12.15 2.28
CA ASP A 718 -19.35 -13.12 2.76
C ASP A 718 -20.10 -13.82 1.61
N GLY A 719 -20.87 -14.84 1.94
CA GLY A 719 -21.63 -15.61 0.94
C GLY A 719 -22.68 -14.77 0.18
N GLU A 720 -23.22 -13.70 0.78
CA GLU A 720 -24.16 -12.81 0.13
C GLU A 720 -23.45 -11.94 -0.90
N MET A 721 -22.30 -11.40 -0.57
CA MET A 721 -21.46 -10.63 -1.52
C MET A 721 -21.06 -11.49 -2.72
N ILE A 722 -20.68 -12.76 -2.49
CA ILE A 722 -20.28 -13.68 -3.56
C ILE A 722 -21.46 -14.01 -4.48
N ARG A 723 -22.65 -14.28 -3.92
CA ARG A 723 -23.88 -14.56 -4.70
C ARG A 723 -24.48 -13.33 -5.37
N GLY A 724 -24.31 -12.16 -4.73
CA GLY A 724 -24.87 -10.88 -5.18
C GLY A 724 -24.04 -10.16 -6.23
N GLN A 725 -23.02 -10.80 -6.82
CA GLN A 725 -22.23 -10.16 -7.86
C GLN A 725 -23.01 -9.88 -9.13
N ARG A 726 -22.67 -8.79 -9.81
CA ARG A 726 -23.22 -8.44 -11.13
C ARG A 726 -22.80 -9.47 -12.17
N GLY A 727 -23.67 -9.71 -13.16
CA GLY A 727 -23.41 -10.59 -14.28
C GLY A 727 -22.17 -10.18 -15.10
N VAL A 728 -21.59 -11.15 -15.81
CA VAL A 728 -20.44 -10.96 -16.68
C VAL A 728 -20.81 -11.44 -18.08
N GLU A 729 -20.69 -10.57 -19.10
CA GLU A 729 -20.88 -10.94 -20.49
C GLU A 729 -19.69 -11.75 -21.00
N GLY A 730 -19.98 -12.95 -21.51
CA GLY A 730 -18.97 -13.79 -22.16
C GLY A 730 -18.00 -14.44 -21.19
N THR A 731 -16.82 -14.79 -21.73
CA THR A 731 -15.75 -15.42 -20.93
C THR A 731 -14.89 -14.33 -20.29
N PRO A 732 -14.60 -14.42 -18.98
CA PRO A 732 -13.64 -13.53 -18.34
C PRO A 732 -12.32 -13.46 -19.11
N ARG A 733 -11.53 -12.41 -18.89
CA ARG A 733 -10.21 -12.32 -19.54
C ARG A 733 -9.39 -13.55 -19.24
N THR A 734 -8.90 -14.25 -20.28
CA THR A 734 -8.05 -15.42 -20.13
C THR A 734 -6.74 -15.22 -20.87
N VAL A 735 -5.68 -15.84 -20.38
CA VAL A 735 -4.37 -15.88 -21.08
C VAL A 735 -4.51 -16.56 -22.45
N GLN A 736 -5.45 -17.50 -22.62
CA GLN A 736 -5.75 -18.16 -23.88
C GLN A 736 -6.43 -17.26 -24.89
N SER A 737 -7.31 -16.34 -24.46
CA SER A 737 -7.94 -15.36 -25.35
C SER A 737 -6.91 -14.41 -25.98
N VAL A 738 -5.80 -14.15 -25.27
CA VAL A 738 -4.67 -13.36 -25.77
C VAL A 738 -3.81 -14.19 -26.76
N ARG A 739 -3.63 -15.49 -26.51
CA ARG A 739 -2.88 -16.39 -27.40
C ARG A 739 -3.65 -16.80 -28.65
N GLY A 740 -4.97 -16.91 -28.57
CA GLY A 740 -5.86 -17.29 -29.68
C GLY A 740 -5.95 -16.28 -30.82
N GLY A 741 -5.49 -15.03 -30.61
CA GLY A 741 -5.33 -14.03 -31.67
C GLY A 741 -4.15 -14.27 -32.63
N GLU A 742 -3.46 -15.41 -32.54
CA GLU A 742 -2.26 -15.73 -33.32
C GLU A 742 -2.48 -16.09 -34.80
N THR A 743 -3.71 -16.22 -35.27
CA THR A 743 -4.01 -16.63 -36.64
C THR A 743 -4.04 -15.50 -37.69
N GLY A 744 -3.67 -14.28 -37.33
CA GLY A 744 -3.57 -13.14 -38.27
C GLY A 744 -2.12 -12.71 -38.53
N GLY A 745 -1.51 -13.26 -39.56
CA GLY A 745 -0.23 -12.97 -40.21
C GLY A 745 0.45 -11.62 -39.98
N GLY A 746 1.12 -11.42 -38.83
CA GLY A 746 1.94 -10.26 -38.51
C GLY A 746 3.42 -10.41 -38.93
N GLY A 747 3.71 -11.01 -40.11
CA GLY A 747 5.06 -11.13 -40.65
C GLY A 747 5.60 -9.90 -41.40
N GLY A 748 4.93 -8.78 -41.36
CA GLY A 748 5.33 -7.56 -42.06
C GLY A 748 6.52 -6.82 -41.41
N VAL A 749 7.07 -5.84 -42.14
CA VAL A 749 8.21 -4.99 -41.73
C VAL A 749 8.01 -4.39 -40.31
N TRP A 750 6.78 -4.02 -39.95
CA TRP A 750 6.42 -3.47 -38.64
C TRP A 750 6.61 -4.48 -37.49
N GLY A 751 6.25 -5.73 -37.68
CA GLY A 751 6.48 -6.79 -36.68
C GLY A 751 7.96 -7.08 -36.46
N ALA A 752 8.78 -6.98 -37.52
CA ALA A 752 10.24 -7.15 -37.41
C ALA A 752 10.89 -5.96 -36.69
N SER A 753 10.50 -4.74 -37.01
CA SER A 753 10.99 -3.52 -36.37
C SER A 753 10.63 -3.49 -34.88
N ARG A 754 9.39 -3.86 -34.51
CA ARG A 754 8.95 -3.96 -33.12
C ARG A 754 9.81 -4.99 -32.36
N ARG A 755 10.01 -6.19 -32.89
CA ARG A 755 10.84 -7.23 -32.25
C ARG A 755 12.30 -6.80 -32.08
N TRP A 756 12.80 -5.94 -32.96
CA TRP A 756 14.14 -5.36 -32.86
C TRP A 756 14.19 -4.34 -31.71
N VAL A 757 13.21 -3.43 -31.63
CA VAL A 757 13.10 -2.42 -30.54
C VAL A 757 12.91 -3.10 -29.18
N GLU A 758 12.04 -4.11 -29.07
CA GLU A 758 11.85 -4.88 -27.84
C GLU A 758 13.15 -5.57 -27.38
N ARG A 759 14.01 -6.04 -28.33
CA ARG A 759 15.34 -6.58 -28.00
C ARG A 759 16.32 -5.54 -27.51
N MET A 760 16.20 -4.30 -27.97
CA MET A 760 17.06 -3.19 -27.56
C MET A 760 16.66 -2.62 -26.19
N LEU A 761 15.37 -2.71 -25.87
CA LEU A 761 14.78 -2.16 -24.64
C LEU A 761 14.63 -3.21 -23.50
N GLY A 762 14.72 -4.49 -23.82
CA GLY A 762 14.72 -5.60 -22.85
C GLY A 762 16.12 -5.86 -22.35
#